data_f94468dffac81b84720d460bbff7ffa6
#
_entry.id   f94468dffac81b84720d460bbff7ffa6
#
_cell.length_a   1.000
_cell.length_b   1.000
_cell.length_c   1.000
_cell.angle_alpha   90.00
_cell.angle_beta   90.00
_cell.angle_gamma   90.00
#
_symmetry.space_group_name_H-M   'P 1'
#
loop_
_entity.id
_entity.type
_entity.pdbx_description
1 polymer ?
#
loop_
_entity_poly.entity_id
_entity_poly.type
_entity_poly.pdbx_seq_one_letter_code
_entity_poly.pdbx_strand_id
1 'polypeptide(L)'
;MAVQAPKKTPLRRVRNIGIMAHIDAGKTTTTERILLYTGLTHKLGEVHDGNAVMDWMAQERERGITITSAATTVFWGGTEGSGRSGKGEHEGVHSRIPEQHRVNIIDTPGHVDFTVEVERSLRVLDGSIALFDSVAGVEPQSETVWRQADKYGVPRIAFVNKMDRIGADFYKAVGTMLDRLQANAVPVQLPIGAESEFQGIVDLVEMRAIVYTDDLGATWEVTEIPEDMREISAEYREKLLEAVADQDEELMMMYLEGEEIDIDQIRAAIRKATLANLMTPVFVGSAFKNKGVQPLLDGVVDYLPSPLDVPPVEGRTLDGEPVIREADENGPLSALAFKVQSDPHVGKLTYMRVYSGTLKAGSYVMNTTKGRRERVGRLLQLHANSREQRDEVYAGELVAAIGLSSTGTGDTLVSADDPEQIVLEEMIFPEPVIDQAIEPKTKADQEKLTVALQRLAEEDPTFSVRSDEETGQTVIAGMGELHLEIIVDRLLREFRVDANIGRPQVAYRETVRRRVEGIEGRFVRQTGGRGQYGHAVINMEHNDEQGYEFENKIVGGVIPREYISSVDKGIKGAMDSGVVAGFPVVDIKVELVDGSYHDVDSSEMAFQIAGSMAAQEALKRANPVLLEPIMNVEVVMPEEFMGDVMGDLSSRRGQIQGMDSRGGGQVIRAMVPLSEMFGYATTVRSKTQGRATFTMQFDHYDEVPKSIAQEIAERG
;
A
#
# COMPACT_ATOMS: atom_id res chain seq x y z
N MET A 1 -34.24 13.51 1.20
CA MET A 1 -34.77 12.32 1.92
C MET A 1 -33.63 11.35 2.05
N ALA A 2 -33.28 10.89 3.26
CA ALA A 2 -32.25 9.91 3.46
C ALA A 2 -32.60 8.62 2.70
N VAL A 3 -31.71 8.15 1.84
CA VAL A 3 -31.82 6.84 1.21
C VAL A 3 -31.74 5.83 2.34
N GLN A 4 -32.83 5.13 2.65
CA GLN A 4 -32.78 4.02 3.59
C GLN A 4 -31.78 3.00 3.05
N ALA A 5 -30.72 2.75 3.81
CA ALA A 5 -29.79 1.68 3.48
C ALA A 5 -30.57 0.38 3.28
N PRO A 6 -30.29 -0.40 2.22
CA PRO A 6 -30.97 -1.67 2.02
C PRO A 6 -30.72 -2.56 3.22
N LYS A 7 -31.75 -3.31 3.64
CA LYS A 7 -31.62 -4.41 4.58
C LYS A 7 -30.44 -5.25 4.15
N LYS A 8 -29.52 -5.56 5.07
CA LYS A 8 -28.42 -6.50 5.01
C LYS A 8 -28.15 -7.14 3.64
N THR A 9 -27.06 -6.75 3.00
CA THR A 9 -26.63 -7.32 1.70
C THR A 9 -26.03 -8.71 1.95
N PRO A 10 -26.46 -9.79 1.27
CA PRO A 10 -25.82 -11.10 1.39
C PRO A 10 -24.35 -11.03 1.01
N LEU A 11 -23.46 -11.75 1.71
CA LEU A 11 -22.00 -11.73 1.48
C LEU A 11 -21.62 -11.99 0.03
N ARG A 12 -22.29 -12.92 -0.66
CA ARG A 12 -22.07 -13.20 -2.08
C ARG A 12 -22.26 -11.98 -3.00
N ARG A 13 -23.00 -10.96 -2.55
CA ARG A 13 -23.26 -9.71 -3.28
C ARG A 13 -22.44 -8.53 -2.77
N VAL A 14 -21.44 -8.77 -1.96
CA VAL A 14 -20.49 -7.77 -1.51
C VAL A 14 -19.23 -7.85 -2.39
N ARG A 15 -18.66 -6.72 -2.75
CA ARG A 15 -17.35 -6.60 -3.39
C ARG A 15 -16.54 -5.57 -2.63
N ASN A 16 -15.38 -5.95 -2.12
CA ASN A 16 -14.42 -5.04 -1.51
C ASN A 16 -13.26 -4.87 -2.48
N ILE A 17 -13.23 -3.74 -3.19
CA ILE A 17 -12.30 -3.53 -4.28
C ILE A 17 -11.40 -2.32 -4.05
N GLY A 18 -10.17 -2.41 -4.56
CA GLY A 18 -9.25 -1.28 -4.70
C GLY A 18 -9.15 -0.82 -6.14
N ILE A 19 -8.82 0.45 -6.32
CA ILE A 19 -8.45 0.99 -7.63
C ILE A 19 -6.97 1.32 -7.60
N MET A 20 -6.17 0.57 -8.33
CA MET A 20 -4.71 0.69 -8.43
C MET A 20 -4.35 1.37 -9.75
N ALA A 21 -3.46 2.34 -9.70
CA ALA A 21 -3.02 3.04 -10.89
C ALA A 21 -1.68 3.75 -10.65
N HIS A 22 -0.91 3.99 -11.70
CA HIS A 22 0.15 4.98 -11.63
C HIS A 22 -0.43 6.41 -11.58
N ILE A 23 0.43 7.38 -11.30
CA ILE A 23 0.05 8.80 -11.33
C ILE A 23 -0.47 9.14 -12.73
N ASP A 24 -1.55 9.91 -12.79
CA ASP A 24 -2.21 10.33 -14.04
C ASP A 24 -2.84 9.23 -14.90
N ALA A 25 -2.95 7.96 -14.47
CA ALA A 25 -3.70 6.95 -15.24
C ALA A 25 -5.22 7.22 -15.30
N GLY A 26 -5.70 8.19 -14.54
CA GLY A 26 -7.12 8.56 -14.47
C GLY A 26 -7.88 7.85 -13.36
N LYS A 27 -7.19 7.48 -12.28
CA LYS A 27 -7.78 6.81 -11.11
C LYS A 27 -8.94 7.62 -10.52
N THR A 28 -8.70 8.85 -10.06
CA THR A 28 -9.72 9.72 -9.48
C THR A 28 -10.87 9.95 -10.46
N THR A 29 -10.59 10.19 -11.75
CA THR A 29 -11.63 10.35 -12.78
C THR A 29 -12.50 9.09 -12.89
N THR A 30 -11.89 7.89 -12.89
CA THR A 30 -12.65 6.63 -12.95
C THR A 30 -13.52 6.46 -11.72
N THR A 31 -12.98 6.72 -10.52
CA THR A 31 -13.75 6.65 -9.27
C THR A 31 -14.92 7.64 -9.28
N GLU A 32 -14.71 8.89 -9.71
CA GLU A 32 -15.78 9.90 -9.83
C GLU A 32 -16.90 9.46 -10.79
N ARG A 33 -16.54 8.79 -11.90
CA ARG A 33 -17.54 8.22 -12.83
C ARG A 33 -18.30 7.06 -12.22
N ILE A 34 -17.66 6.22 -11.44
CA ILE A 34 -18.33 5.17 -10.67
C ILE A 34 -19.34 5.79 -9.70
N LEU A 35 -18.94 6.84 -8.95
CA LEU A 35 -19.85 7.55 -8.04
C LEU A 35 -21.05 8.17 -8.77
N LEU A 36 -20.84 8.72 -9.96
CA LEU A 36 -21.89 9.29 -10.79
C LEU A 36 -22.89 8.22 -11.23
N TYR A 37 -22.41 7.12 -11.85
CA TYR A 37 -23.29 6.09 -12.39
C TYR A 37 -24.00 5.26 -11.31
N THR A 38 -23.46 5.20 -10.12
CA THR A 38 -24.12 4.58 -8.97
C THR A 38 -25.10 5.53 -8.24
N GLY A 39 -25.22 6.78 -8.72
CA GLY A 39 -26.16 7.77 -8.20
C GLY A 39 -25.75 8.36 -6.83
N LEU A 40 -24.50 8.15 -6.41
CA LEU A 40 -24.00 8.71 -5.16
C LEU A 40 -23.70 10.22 -5.30
N THR A 41 -23.27 10.64 -6.48
CA THR A 41 -23.09 12.05 -6.84
C THR A 41 -24.01 12.43 -8.00
N HIS A 42 -24.41 13.70 -8.06
CA HIS A 42 -25.27 14.26 -9.13
C HIS A 42 -24.50 15.22 -10.04
N LYS A 43 -23.22 15.42 -9.79
CA LYS A 43 -22.34 16.30 -10.57
C LYS A 43 -21.11 15.53 -10.99
N LEU A 44 -20.63 15.81 -12.19
CA LEU A 44 -19.35 15.37 -12.67
C LEU A 44 -18.24 16.04 -11.82
N GLY A 45 -17.54 15.27 -11.02
CA GLY A 45 -16.32 15.72 -10.37
C GLY A 45 -15.16 15.71 -11.38
N GLU A 46 -14.54 16.87 -11.59
CA GLU A 46 -13.37 17.01 -12.44
C GLU A 46 -12.14 17.31 -11.56
N VAL A 47 -11.09 16.53 -11.75
CA VAL A 47 -9.83 16.70 -11.00
C VAL A 47 -9.21 18.07 -11.26
N HIS A 48 -9.24 18.52 -12.52
CA HIS A 48 -8.68 19.81 -12.94
C HIS A 48 -9.43 21.02 -12.34
N ASP A 49 -10.70 20.86 -12.00
CA ASP A 49 -11.50 21.91 -11.39
C ASP A 49 -11.46 21.88 -9.85
N GLY A 50 -10.75 20.90 -9.26
CA GLY A 50 -10.65 20.70 -7.81
C GLY A 50 -11.97 20.32 -7.15
N ASN A 51 -12.92 19.78 -7.91
CA ASN A 51 -14.28 19.43 -7.47
C ASN A 51 -14.47 17.93 -7.22
N ALA A 52 -13.38 17.12 -7.30
CA ALA A 52 -13.44 15.69 -7.04
C ALA A 52 -13.90 15.41 -5.60
N VAL A 53 -14.84 14.48 -5.46
CA VAL A 53 -15.48 14.16 -4.18
C VAL A 53 -14.60 13.28 -3.33
N MET A 54 -13.79 12.41 -3.97
CA MET A 54 -12.88 11.50 -3.28
C MET A 54 -11.62 12.19 -2.79
N ASP A 55 -11.13 13.23 -3.46
CA ASP A 55 -10.00 14.05 -3.03
C ASP A 55 -10.46 15.06 -1.97
N TRP A 56 -10.58 14.61 -0.73
CA TRP A 56 -11.11 15.42 0.37
C TRP A 56 -10.12 16.40 0.97
N MET A 57 -8.81 16.12 0.85
CA MET A 57 -7.75 17.02 1.33
C MET A 57 -7.53 18.18 0.35
N ALA A 58 -7.27 19.37 0.89
CA ALA A 58 -6.91 20.52 0.06
C ALA A 58 -5.67 20.26 -0.80
N GLN A 59 -4.69 19.56 -0.25
CA GLN A 59 -3.45 19.18 -0.93
C GLN A 59 -3.67 18.22 -2.11
N GLU A 60 -4.58 17.25 -1.97
CA GLU A 60 -4.95 16.35 -3.06
C GLU A 60 -5.52 17.14 -4.25
N ARG A 61 -6.42 18.09 -3.96
CA ARG A 61 -7.02 18.96 -4.99
C ARG A 61 -6.01 19.91 -5.62
N GLU A 62 -5.13 20.51 -4.83
CA GLU A 62 -4.11 21.44 -5.32
C GLU A 62 -3.05 20.75 -6.19
N ARG A 63 -2.71 19.51 -5.86
CA ARG A 63 -1.65 18.74 -6.55
C ARG A 63 -2.20 17.79 -7.61
N GLY A 64 -3.50 17.48 -7.58
CA GLY A 64 -4.13 16.52 -8.49
C GLY A 64 -3.73 15.07 -8.23
N ILE A 65 -3.26 14.74 -7.01
CA ILE A 65 -2.84 13.39 -6.63
C ILE A 65 -3.59 12.92 -5.40
N THR A 66 -3.93 11.64 -5.34
CA THR A 66 -4.45 11.02 -4.11
C THR A 66 -3.30 10.77 -3.14
N ILE A 67 -3.43 11.27 -1.93
CA ILE A 67 -2.42 11.16 -0.85
C ILE A 67 -2.83 10.09 0.14
N THR A 68 -4.10 10.10 0.57
CA THR A 68 -4.63 9.17 1.54
C THR A 68 -5.71 8.30 0.92
N SER A 69 -5.75 7.02 1.29
CA SER A 69 -6.81 6.14 0.83
C SER A 69 -8.17 6.60 1.36
N ALA A 70 -9.15 6.71 0.48
CA ALA A 70 -10.54 7.02 0.81
C ALA A 70 -11.42 5.78 0.59
N ALA A 71 -12.32 5.51 1.52
CA ALA A 71 -13.26 4.40 1.40
C ALA A 71 -14.67 4.91 1.13
N THR A 72 -15.35 4.33 0.17
CA THR A 72 -16.75 4.64 -0.15
C THR A 72 -17.53 3.38 -0.45
N THR A 73 -18.83 3.41 -0.21
CA THR A 73 -19.74 2.32 -0.54
C THR A 73 -20.72 2.79 -1.60
N VAL A 74 -20.83 2.01 -2.66
CA VAL A 74 -21.80 2.22 -3.76
C VAL A 74 -22.64 0.96 -3.97
N PHE A 75 -23.73 1.09 -4.73
CA PHE A 75 -24.60 -0.02 -5.09
C PHE A 75 -24.70 -0.10 -6.60
N TRP A 76 -24.55 -1.31 -7.15
CA TRP A 76 -24.60 -1.57 -8.59
C TRP A 76 -25.50 -2.75 -8.93
N GLY A 77 -26.17 -2.71 -10.09
CA GLY A 77 -27.16 -3.73 -10.53
C GLY A 77 -28.55 -3.54 -9.96
N GLY A 78 -29.46 -4.48 -10.25
CA GLY A 78 -30.85 -4.46 -9.83
C GLY A 78 -31.76 -3.80 -10.86
N THR A 79 -32.28 -4.59 -11.82
CA THR A 79 -33.17 -4.13 -12.88
C THR A 79 -34.57 -3.78 -12.39
N GLU A 80 -35.02 -4.32 -11.28
CA GLU A 80 -36.30 -4.01 -10.64
C GLU A 80 -36.13 -2.90 -9.58
N GLY A 81 -36.28 -1.65 -9.99
CA GLY A 81 -36.41 -0.54 -9.05
C GLY A 81 -35.27 0.47 -8.97
N SER A 82 -34.32 0.47 -9.89
CA SER A 82 -33.39 1.62 -10.07
C SER A 82 -34.12 2.85 -10.62
N GLY A 83 -35.41 2.75 -10.92
CA GLY A 83 -36.39 3.85 -11.06
C GLY A 83 -36.64 4.55 -9.74
N ARG A 84 -35.60 4.85 -8.96
CA ARG A 84 -35.74 5.82 -7.88
C ARG A 84 -35.56 7.22 -8.42
N SER A 85 -36.71 7.70 -8.75
CA SER A 85 -37.15 9.08 -8.64
C SER A 85 -36.40 9.86 -7.52
N GLY A 86 -35.15 10.18 -7.69
CA GLY A 86 -34.69 11.50 -7.42
C GLY A 86 -35.05 12.26 -8.70
N LYS A 87 -35.91 13.26 -8.61
CA LYS A 87 -36.22 14.19 -9.70
C LYS A 87 -34.91 14.82 -10.21
N GLY A 88 -34.28 14.19 -11.18
CA GLY A 88 -33.04 14.59 -11.85
C GLY A 88 -32.87 13.72 -13.08
N GLU A 89 -32.71 14.32 -14.21
CA GLU A 89 -32.74 13.89 -15.58
C GLU A 89 -31.69 12.81 -15.99
N HIS A 90 -31.50 11.76 -15.21
CA HIS A 90 -30.68 10.61 -15.59
C HIS A 90 -31.52 9.33 -15.58
N GLU A 91 -32.46 9.25 -16.48
CA GLU A 91 -33.10 8.01 -16.92
C GLU A 91 -32.08 7.27 -17.77
N GLY A 92 -31.55 6.09 -17.30
CA GLY A 92 -30.86 5.16 -18.17
C GLY A 92 -29.52 4.64 -17.75
N VAL A 93 -29.24 4.43 -16.45
CA VAL A 93 -28.07 3.63 -16.08
C VAL A 93 -28.41 2.16 -16.30
N HIS A 94 -27.93 1.57 -17.40
CA HIS A 94 -28.17 0.16 -17.74
C HIS A 94 -27.04 -0.69 -17.22
N SER A 95 -27.32 -1.51 -16.21
CA SER A 95 -26.48 -2.65 -15.84
C SER A 95 -27.16 -3.92 -16.32
N ARG A 96 -26.40 -4.89 -16.83
CA ARG A 96 -26.91 -6.23 -17.12
C ARG A 96 -27.04 -7.11 -15.88
N ILE A 97 -26.56 -6.65 -14.74
CA ILE A 97 -26.58 -7.39 -13.47
C ILE A 97 -28.00 -7.36 -12.88
N PRO A 98 -28.70 -8.50 -12.73
CA PRO A 98 -30.10 -8.52 -12.30
C PRO A 98 -30.28 -8.22 -10.82
N GLU A 99 -29.30 -8.51 -9.99
CA GLU A 99 -29.35 -8.34 -8.54
C GLU A 99 -28.47 -7.17 -8.08
N GLN A 100 -28.97 -6.38 -7.12
CA GLN A 100 -28.16 -5.29 -6.56
C GLN A 100 -27.00 -5.82 -5.73
N HIS A 101 -25.80 -5.36 -6.04
CA HIS A 101 -24.55 -5.62 -5.33
C HIS A 101 -24.09 -4.39 -4.56
N ARG A 102 -23.48 -4.63 -3.42
CA ARG A 102 -22.79 -3.61 -2.64
C ARG A 102 -21.31 -3.65 -3.00
N VAL A 103 -20.79 -2.56 -3.48
CA VAL A 103 -19.38 -2.41 -3.83
C VAL A 103 -18.74 -1.40 -2.88
N ASN A 104 -17.83 -1.86 -2.06
CA ASN A 104 -16.99 -1.01 -1.23
C ASN A 104 -15.70 -0.73 -2.01
N ILE A 105 -15.41 0.52 -2.24
CA ILE A 105 -14.25 0.97 -3.03
C ILE A 105 -13.28 1.64 -2.08
N ILE A 106 -12.03 1.18 -2.10
CA ILE A 106 -10.91 1.88 -1.46
C ILE A 106 -10.07 2.49 -2.57
N ASP A 107 -10.05 3.81 -2.63
CA ASP A 107 -9.20 4.56 -3.55
C ASP A 107 -7.78 4.62 -2.97
N THR A 108 -6.79 4.04 -3.67
CA THR A 108 -5.41 3.93 -3.17
C THR A 108 -4.52 5.00 -3.80
N PRO A 109 -3.55 5.58 -3.07
CA PRO A 109 -2.58 6.49 -3.66
C PRO A 109 -1.80 5.83 -4.79
N GLY A 110 -1.41 6.63 -5.79
CA GLY A 110 -0.55 6.16 -6.90
C GLY A 110 0.92 6.53 -6.75
N HIS A 111 1.30 7.33 -5.73
CA HIS A 111 2.66 7.82 -5.56
C HIS A 111 3.49 6.88 -4.67
N VAL A 112 4.77 6.70 -5.02
CA VAL A 112 5.67 5.77 -4.31
C VAL A 112 5.91 6.12 -2.85
N ASP A 113 5.88 7.39 -2.47
CA ASP A 113 6.02 7.82 -1.07
C ASP A 113 4.85 7.33 -0.17
N PHE A 114 3.75 6.88 -0.79
CA PHE A 114 2.56 6.37 -0.12
C PHE A 114 2.31 4.88 -0.38
N THR A 115 3.35 4.11 -0.72
CA THR A 115 3.24 2.65 -0.96
C THR A 115 2.62 1.91 0.22
N VAL A 116 2.84 2.39 1.44
CA VAL A 116 2.25 1.83 2.66
C VAL A 116 0.73 2.00 2.70
N GLU A 117 0.19 3.11 2.22
CA GLU A 117 -1.26 3.29 2.07
C GLU A 117 -1.84 2.27 1.07
N VAL A 118 -1.09 1.97 0.00
CA VAL A 118 -1.46 0.92 -0.97
C VAL A 118 -1.43 -0.45 -0.29
N GLU A 119 -0.36 -0.77 0.42
CA GLU A 119 -0.18 -2.06 1.08
C GLU A 119 -1.26 -2.31 2.16
N ARG A 120 -1.56 -1.31 2.98
CA ARG A 120 -2.68 -1.35 3.94
C ARG A 120 -4.01 -1.62 3.27
N SER A 121 -4.25 -0.98 2.14
CA SER A 121 -5.48 -1.15 1.37
C SER A 121 -5.56 -2.55 0.77
N LEU A 122 -4.49 -3.03 0.12
CA LEU A 122 -4.43 -4.37 -0.47
C LEU A 122 -4.69 -5.49 0.52
N ARG A 123 -4.28 -5.33 1.78
CA ARG A 123 -4.50 -6.32 2.85
C ARG A 123 -5.98 -6.54 3.18
N VAL A 124 -6.81 -5.53 2.97
CA VAL A 124 -8.24 -5.57 3.31
C VAL A 124 -9.16 -5.65 2.10
N LEU A 125 -8.60 -5.72 0.89
CA LEU A 125 -9.35 -5.88 -0.34
C LEU A 125 -9.54 -7.35 -0.69
N ASP A 126 -10.67 -7.65 -1.35
CA ASP A 126 -10.91 -8.97 -1.94
C ASP A 126 -10.46 -9.01 -3.40
N GLY A 127 -10.55 -7.89 -4.11
CA GLY A 127 -10.13 -7.76 -5.50
C GLY A 127 -9.74 -6.34 -5.86
N SER A 128 -9.24 -6.13 -7.08
CA SER A 128 -8.82 -4.80 -7.52
C SER A 128 -9.05 -4.54 -9.00
N ILE A 129 -9.13 -3.24 -9.33
CA ILE A 129 -9.09 -2.74 -10.71
C ILE A 129 -7.71 -2.13 -10.92
N ALA A 130 -6.95 -2.63 -11.88
CA ALA A 130 -5.68 -2.05 -12.30
C ALA A 130 -5.87 -1.16 -13.53
N LEU A 131 -5.65 0.15 -13.39
CA LEU A 131 -5.78 1.10 -14.48
C LEU A 131 -4.45 1.31 -15.19
N PHE A 132 -4.51 1.29 -16.52
CA PHE A 132 -3.38 1.56 -17.38
C PHE A 132 -3.72 2.68 -18.37
N ASP A 133 -2.76 3.54 -18.67
CA ASP A 133 -2.90 4.57 -19.69
C ASP A 133 -2.72 3.92 -21.08
N SER A 134 -3.62 4.18 -22.02
CA SER A 134 -3.58 3.60 -23.37
C SER A 134 -2.36 4.05 -24.20
N VAL A 135 -1.70 5.14 -23.82
CA VAL A 135 -0.48 5.66 -24.51
C VAL A 135 0.78 5.10 -23.86
N ALA A 136 0.88 5.19 -22.52
CA ALA A 136 2.06 4.79 -21.76
C ALA A 136 2.11 3.27 -21.49
N GLY A 137 0.96 2.63 -21.33
CA GLY A 137 0.88 1.23 -20.92
C GLY A 137 1.34 1.03 -19.47
N VAL A 138 2.17 0.02 -19.24
CA VAL A 138 2.73 -0.27 -17.91
C VAL A 138 3.89 0.68 -17.62
N GLU A 139 3.80 1.37 -16.49
CA GLU A 139 4.84 2.23 -15.93
C GLU A 139 5.44 1.63 -14.66
N PRO A 140 6.61 2.08 -14.17
CA PRO A 140 7.27 1.48 -13.01
C PRO A 140 6.42 1.45 -11.75
N GLN A 141 5.60 2.48 -11.53
CA GLN A 141 4.65 2.49 -10.41
C GLN A 141 3.58 1.41 -10.55
N SER A 142 3.12 1.15 -11.79
CA SER A 142 2.20 0.04 -12.07
C SER A 142 2.84 -1.30 -11.71
N GLU A 143 4.12 -1.50 -12.04
CA GLU A 143 4.86 -2.71 -11.69
C GLU A 143 4.94 -2.91 -10.17
N THR A 144 5.25 -1.84 -9.42
CA THR A 144 5.35 -1.90 -7.96
C THR A 144 4.03 -2.31 -7.32
N VAL A 145 2.94 -1.62 -7.68
CA VAL A 145 1.61 -1.92 -7.12
C VAL A 145 1.11 -3.30 -7.56
N TRP A 146 1.46 -3.71 -8.78
CA TRP A 146 1.14 -5.05 -9.29
C TRP A 146 1.83 -6.15 -8.46
N ARG A 147 3.13 -6.02 -8.20
CA ARG A 147 3.89 -6.97 -7.35
C ARG A 147 3.37 -7.01 -5.91
N GLN A 148 2.95 -5.86 -5.37
CA GLN A 148 2.29 -5.84 -4.06
C GLN A 148 0.97 -6.61 -4.08
N ALA A 149 0.16 -6.46 -5.13
CA ALA A 149 -1.07 -7.23 -5.28
C ALA A 149 -0.80 -8.74 -5.45
N ASP A 150 0.29 -9.12 -6.12
CA ASP A 150 0.74 -10.52 -6.21
C ASP A 150 1.14 -11.08 -4.83
N LYS A 151 1.89 -10.31 -4.05
CA LYS A 151 2.29 -10.66 -2.67
C LYS A 151 1.09 -11.02 -1.79
N TYR A 152 -0.01 -10.29 -1.94
CA TYR A 152 -1.25 -10.52 -1.18
C TYR A 152 -2.27 -11.41 -1.90
N GLY A 153 -1.92 -11.95 -3.06
CA GLY A 153 -2.80 -12.83 -3.83
C GLY A 153 -4.12 -12.17 -4.26
N VAL A 154 -4.15 -10.84 -4.43
CA VAL A 154 -5.37 -10.09 -4.75
C VAL A 154 -5.77 -10.28 -6.23
N PRO A 155 -6.92 -10.91 -6.52
CA PRO A 155 -7.44 -11.03 -7.88
C PRO A 155 -7.73 -9.67 -8.49
N ARG A 156 -7.51 -9.55 -9.80
CA ARG A 156 -7.65 -8.25 -10.46
C ARG A 156 -8.22 -8.32 -11.87
N ILE A 157 -8.86 -7.23 -12.26
CA ILE A 157 -9.21 -6.93 -13.65
C ILE A 157 -8.42 -5.70 -14.08
N ALA A 158 -8.06 -5.62 -15.35
CA ALA A 158 -7.34 -4.49 -15.92
C ALA A 158 -8.29 -3.58 -16.69
N PHE A 159 -8.04 -2.27 -16.65
CA PHE A 159 -8.78 -1.28 -17.42
C PHE A 159 -7.82 -0.37 -18.17
N VAL A 160 -7.77 -0.50 -19.50
CA VAL A 160 -7.01 0.41 -20.38
C VAL A 160 -7.85 1.67 -20.59
N ASN A 161 -7.43 2.73 -19.91
CA ASN A 161 -8.12 4.01 -19.85
C ASN A 161 -7.50 5.03 -20.84
N LYS A 162 -8.22 6.12 -21.05
CA LYS A 162 -7.79 7.25 -21.86
C LYS A 162 -7.69 6.95 -23.36
N MET A 163 -8.56 6.11 -23.87
CA MET A 163 -8.63 5.82 -25.32
C MET A 163 -8.92 7.05 -26.18
N ASP A 164 -9.29 8.17 -25.58
CA ASP A 164 -9.51 9.48 -26.21
C ASP A 164 -8.24 10.29 -26.43
N ARG A 165 -7.10 9.87 -25.87
CA ARG A 165 -5.82 10.59 -26.00
C ARG A 165 -5.14 10.36 -27.35
N ILE A 166 -4.42 11.38 -27.81
CA ILE A 166 -3.55 11.28 -29.00
C ILE A 166 -2.45 10.26 -28.73
N GLY A 167 -2.28 9.29 -29.61
CA GLY A 167 -1.35 8.17 -29.47
C GLY A 167 -1.89 6.99 -28.66
N ALA A 168 -3.20 6.96 -28.38
CA ALA A 168 -3.84 5.83 -27.70
C ALA A 168 -3.76 4.55 -28.50
N ASP A 169 -3.20 3.50 -27.92
CA ASP A 169 -3.06 2.18 -28.54
C ASP A 169 -3.35 1.07 -27.49
N PHE A 170 -4.53 0.49 -27.60
CA PHE A 170 -4.97 -0.58 -26.70
C PHE A 170 -4.07 -1.82 -26.79
N TYR A 171 -3.72 -2.23 -28.00
CA TYR A 171 -2.97 -3.48 -28.23
C TYR A 171 -1.54 -3.36 -27.70
N LYS A 172 -0.93 -2.19 -27.87
CA LYS A 172 0.38 -1.88 -27.30
C LYS A 172 0.30 -1.88 -25.77
N ALA A 173 -0.72 -1.27 -25.18
CA ALA A 173 -0.89 -1.25 -23.73
C ALA A 173 -1.01 -2.67 -23.15
N VAL A 174 -1.82 -3.53 -23.78
CA VAL A 174 -1.93 -4.96 -23.41
C VAL A 174 -0.59 -5.68 -23.59
N GLY A 175 0.13 -5.43 -24.69
CA GLY A 175 1.46 -5.98 -24.91
C GLY A 175 2.45 -5.65 -23.79
N THR A 176 2.41 -4.42 -23.24
CA THR A 176 3.26 -4.06 -22.08
C THR A 176 2.89 -4.81 -20.80
N MET A 177 1.64 -5.26 -20.62
CA MET A 177 1.25 -6.07 -19.47
C MET A 177 1.86 -7.48 -19.57
N LEU A 178 1.86 -8.06 -20.78
CA LEU A 178 2.49 -9.35 -21.04
C LEU A 178 4.00 -9.30 -20.83
N ASP A 179 4.65 -8.27 -21.38
CA ASP A 179 6.11 -8.16 -21.40
C ASP A 179 6.72 -7.78 -20.04
N ARG A 180 6.10 -6.82 -19.32
CA ARG A 180 6.68 -6.24 -18.11
C ARG A 180 6.13 -6.81 -16.82
N LEU A 181 4.83 -7.14 -16.80
CA LEU A 181 4.19 -7.71 -15.63
C LEU A 181 4.17 -9.22 -15.68
N GLN A 182 4.47 -9.82 -16.84
CA GLN A 182 4.31 -11.25 -17.11
C GLN A 182 2.89 -11.75 -16.75
N ALA A 183 1.91 -10.83 -16.90
CA ALA A 183 0.53 -11.09 -16.57
C ALA A 183 -0.13 -11.84 -17.72
N ASN A 184 -0.96 -12.84 -17.43
CA ASN A 184 -1.86 -13.43 -18.42
C ASN A 184 -3.05 -12.46 -18.67
N ALA A 185 -2.75 -11.34 -19.35
CA ALA A 185 -3.71 -10.29 -19.66
C ALA A 185 -4.51 -10.66 -20.91
N VAL A 186 -5.80 -10.96 -20.73
CA VAL A 186 -6.68 -11.41 -21.80
C VAL A 186 -7.77 -10.38 -22.04
N PRO A 187 -7.83 -9.74 -23.22
CA PRO A 187 -8.90 -8.82 -23.57
C PRO A 187 -10.28 -9.51 -23.54
N VAL A 188 -11.19 -8.93 -22.78
CA VAL A 188 -12.63 -9.26 -22.81
C VAL A 188 -13.43 -8.23 -23.60
N GLN A 189 -12.79 -7.13 -23.97
CA GLN A 189 -13.33 -6.04 -24.78
C GLN A 189 -12.28 -5.50 -25.73
N LEU A 190 -12.73 -4.98 -26.88
CA LEU A 190 -11.88 -4.24 -27.84
C LEU A 190 -12.44 -2.84 -28.04
N PRO A 191 -11.58 -1.81 -28.27
CA PRO A 191 -12.06 -0.46 -28.56
C PRO A 191 -12.61 -0.34 -29.99
N ILE A 192 -13.69 0.43 -30.14
CA ILE A 192 -14.19 0.88 -31.45
C ILE A 192 -13.64 2.26 -31.71
N GLY A 193 -12.61 2.35 -32.54
CA GLY A 193 -11.83 3.57 -32.78
C GLY A 193 -10.84 3.88 -31.65
N ALA A 194 -10.08 4.95 -31.85
CA ALA A 194 -9.11 5.48 -30.89
C ALA A 194 -9.06 7.01 -31.03
N GLU A 195 -8.49 7.68 -30.04
CA GLU A 195 -8.34 9.14 -30.00
C GLU A 195 -9.72 9.85 -30.12
N SER A 196 -9.84 10.79 -31.06
CA SER A 196 -11.11 11.49 -31.35
C SER A 196 -12.21 10.58 -31.91
N GLU A 197 -11.82 9.45 -32.50
CA GLU A 197 -12.72 8.47 -33.13
C GLU A 197 -13.16 7.37 -32.15
N PHE A 198 -12.77 7.43 -30.88
CA PHE A 198 -13.20 6.44 -29.89
C PHE A 198 -14.69 6.57 -29.61
N GLN A 199 -15.50 5.63 -30.11
CA GLN A 199 -16.96 5.69 -30.05
C GLN A 199 -17.57 4.69 -29.08
N GLY A 200 -16.91 3.56 -28.83
CA GLY A 200 -17.48 2.48 -28.06
C GLY A 200 -16.55 1.31 -27.87
N ILE A 201 -17.13 0.16 -27.56
CA ILE A 201 -16.39 -1.08 -27.28
C ILE A 201 -17.09 -2.26 -27.94
N VAL A 202 -16.31 -3.26 -28.32
CA VAL A 202 -16.81 -4.60 -28.67
C VAL A 202 -16.70 -5.49 -27.43
N ASP A 203 -17.77 -6.09 -26.98
CA ASP A 203 -17.79 -7.10 -25.93
C ASP A 203 -17.49 -8.47 -26.57
N LEU A 204 -16.36 -9.06 -26.24
CA LEU A 204 -15.93 -10.35 -26.79
C LEU A 204 -16.64 -11.54 -26.15
N VAL A 205 -17.25 -11.35 -24.96
CA VAL A 205 -18.02 -12.43 -24.30
C VAL A 205 -19.39 -12.59 -24.95
N GLU A 206 -20.05 -11.47 -25.28
CA GLU A 206 -21.36 -11.48 -25.93
C GLU A 206 -21.31 -11.35 -27.46
N MET A 207 -20.14 -11.03 -28.02
CA MET A 207 -19.93 -10.74 -29.45
C MET A 207 -20.87 -9.67 -29.98
N ARG A 208 -20.92 -8.54 -29.29
CA ARG A 208 -21.74 -7.36 -29.62
C ARG A 208 -20.94 -6.07 -29.48
N ALA A 209 -21.37 -5.04 -30.18
CA ALA A 209 -20.82 -3.70 -30.04
C ALA A 209 -21.70 -2.84 -29.13
N ILE A 210 -21.07 -2.06 -28.27
CA ILE A 210 -21.68 -1.04 -27.41
C ILE A 210 -21.18 0.31 -27.92
N VAL A 211 -22.05 1.11 -28.50
CA VAL A 211 -21.74 2.41 -29.08
C VAL A 211 -22.44 3.50 -28.26
N TYR A 212 -21.68 4.43 -27.70
CA TYR A 212 -22.19 5.53 -26.88
C TYR A 212 -22.79 6.60 -27.76
N THR A 213 -24.02 7.03 -27.41
CA THR A 213 -24.80 8.00 -28.20
C THR A 213 -24.81 9.40 -27.60
N ASP A 214 -24.33 9.57 -26.37
CA ASP A 214 -24.21 10.87 -25.70
C ASP A 214 -22.84 11.09 -25.07
N ASP A 215 -22.54 12.37 -24.78
CA ASP A 215 -21.26 12.77 -24.16
C ASP A 215 -21.17 12.45 -22.66
N LEU A 216 -22.31 12.20 -22.00
CA LEU A 216 -22.35 11.81 -20.59
C LEU A 216 -22.21 10.31 -20.40
N GLY A 217 -22.14 9.52 -21.49
CA GLY A 217 -22.09 8.07 -21.46
C GLY A 217 -23.29 7.42 -20.75
N ALA A 218 -24.40 8.15 -20.66
CA ALA A 218 -25.62 7.67 -20.01
C ALA A 218 -26.47 6.80 -20.94
N THR A 219 -26.32 6.99 -22.25
CA THR A 219 -27.05 6.25 -23.26
C THR A 219 -26.10 5.61 -24.26
N TRP A 220 -26.41 4.35 -24.62
CA TRP A 220 -25.71 3.63 -25.68
C TRP A 220 -26.65 2.70 -26.41
N GLU A 221 -26.23 2.30 -27.59
CA GLU A 221 -26.89 1.31 -28.39
C GLU A 221 -26.06 0.01 -28.43
N VAL A 222 -26.73 -1.12 -28.30
CA VAL A 222 -26.12 -2.44 -28.50
C VAL A 222 -26.40 -2.81 -29.95
N THR A 223 -25.33 -2.97 -30.74
CA THR A 223 -25.40 -3.22 -32.17
C THR A 223 -24.58 -4.45 -32.54
N GLU A 224 -24.69 -4.87 -33.80
CA GLU A 224 -23.73 -5.83 -34.37
C GLU A 224 -22.32 -5.22 -34.42
N ILE A 225 -21.32 -6.08 -34.38
CA ILE A 225 -19.91 -5.68 -34.50
C ILE A 225 -19.68 -5.03 -35.87
N PRO A 226 -19.07 -3.84 -35.94
CA PRO A 226 -18.71 -3.18 -37.19
C PRO A 226 -17.94 -4.11 -38.13
N GLU A 227 -18.19 -3.98 -39.45
CA GLU A 227 -17.66 -4.91 -40.42
C GLU A 227 -16.13 -4.97 -40.46
N ASP A 228 -15.49 -3.81 -40.27
CA ASP A 228 -14.02 -3.63 -40.16
C ASP A 228 -13.41 -4.25 -38.90
N MET A 229 -14.23 -4.52 -37.89
CA MET A 229 -13.79 -5.14 -36.62
C MET A 229 -14.14 -6.63 -36.50
N ARG A 230 -14.92 -7.19 -37.43
CA ARG A 230 -15.38 -8.59 -37.30
C ARG A 230 -14.24 -9.61 -37.25
N GLU A 231 -13.22 -9.45 -38.11
CA GLU A 231 -12.09 -10.36 -38.16
C GLU A 231 -11.26 -10.33 -36.90
N ILE A 232 -10.87 -9.13 -36.44
CA ILE A 232 -10.08 -8.96 -35.20
C ILE A 232 -10.87 -9.39 -33.96
N SER A 233 -12.17 -9.13 -33.93
CA SER A 233 -13.04 -9.56 -32.83
C SER A 233 -13.16 -11.09 -32.77
N ALA A 234 -13.25 -11.75 -33.89
CA ALA A 234 -13.24 -13.22 -33.97
C ALA A 234 -11.91 -13.80 -33.48
N GLU A 235 -10.78 -13.23 -33.93
CA GLU A 235 -9.45 -13.63 -33.47
C GLU A 235 -9.29 -13.50 -31.94
N TYR A 236 -9.67 -12.35 -31.38
CA TYR A 236 -9.56 -12.13 -29.92
C TYR A 236 -10.59 -12.93 -29.13
N ARG A 237 -11.74 -13.23 -29.71
CA ARG A 237 -12.70 -14.17 -29.12
C ARG A 237 -12.11 -15.58 -29.04
N GLU A 238 -11.43 -16.04 -30.06
CA GLU A 238 -10.75 -17.35 -30.06
C GLU A 238 -9.67 -17.41 -28.99
N LYS A 239 -8.82 -16.38 -28.89
CA LYS A 239 -7.82 -16.26 -27.84
C LYS A 239 -8.43 -16.24 -26.40
N LEU A 240 -9.58 -15.61 -26.25
CA LEU A 240 -10.32 -15.61 -24.98
C LEU A 240 -10.81 -17.03 -24.65
N LEU A 241 -11.41 -17.72 -25.61
CA LEU A 241 -11.91 -19.11 -25.44
C LEU A 241 -10.77 -20.07 -25.13
N GLU A 242 -9.64 -19.95 -25.81
CA GLU A 242 -8.43 -20.74 -25.57
C GLU A 242 -7.92 -20.48 -24.12
N ALA A 243 -7.80 -19.22 -23.69
CA ALA A 243 -7.32 -18.86 -22.37
C ALA A 243 -8.23 -19.38 -21.23
N VAL A 244 -9.55 -19.42 -21.43
CA VAL A 244 -10.48 -19.96 -20.41
C VAL A 244 -10.55 -21.48 -20.45
N ALA A 245 -10.44 -22.09 -21.63
CA ALA A 245 -10.41 -23.54 -21.80
C ALA A 245 -9.18 -24.15 -21.10
N ASP A 246 -8.03 -23.51 -21.16
CA ASP A 246 -6.81 -23.94 -20.45
C ASP A 246 -7.01 -24.08 -18.93
N GLN A 247 -8.02 -23.44 -18.36
CA GLN A 247 -8.28 -23.42 -16.93
C GLN A 247 -9.44 -24.32 -16.50
N ASP A 248 -10.11 -24.99 -17.44
CA ASP A 248 -11.28 -25.85 -17.17
C ASP A 248 -11.33 -27.04 -18.12
N GLU A 249 -11.22 -28.26 -17.57
CA GLU A 249 -11.16 -29.48 -18.36
C GLU A 249 -12.43 -29.73 -19.21
N GLU A 250 -13.61 -29.37 -18.71
CA GLU A 250 -14.87 -29.52 -19.42
C GLU A 250 -14.94 -28.57 -20.62
N LEU A 251 -14.58 -27.30 -20.39
CA LEU A 251 -14.53 -26.30 -21.46
C LEU A 251 -13.43 -26.60 -22.48
N MET A 252 -12.30 -27.17 -22.05
CA MET A 252 -11.25 -27.63 -22.96
C MET A 252 -11.76 -28.69 -23.90
N MET A 253 -12.53 -29.66 -23.40
CA MET A 253 -13.13 -30.72 -24.27
C MET A 253 -14.13 -30.12 -25.26
N MET A 254 -15.04 -29.24 -24.80
CA MET A 254 -16.00 -28.56 -25.67
C MET A 254 -15.32 -27.74 -26.76
N TYR A 255 -14.26 -27.00 -26.39
CA TYR A 255 -13.47 -26.19 -27.31
C TYR A 255 -12.78 -27.05 -28.38
N LEU A 256 -12.16 -28.18 -27.98
CA LEU A 256 -11.48 -29.09 -28.89
C LEU A 256 -12.45 -29.85 -29.82
N GLU A 257 -13.67 -30.14 -29.35
CA GLU A 257 -14.72 -30.78 -30.13
C GLU A 257 -15.48 -29.80 -31.05
N GLY A 258 -15.20 -28.50 -30.91
CA GLY A 258 -15.85 -27.43 -31.68
C GLY A 258 -17.31 -27.21 -31.28
N GLU A 259 -17.68 -27.56 -30.05
CA GLU A 259 -19.00 -27.32 -29.52
C GLU A 259 -19.17 -25.82 -29.14
N GLU A 260 -20.40 -25.32 -29.23
CA GLU A 260 -20.72 -23.95 -28.84
C GLU A 260 -20.74 -23.84 -27.33
N ILE A 261 -19.85 -23.00 -26.77
CA ILE A 261 -19.77 -22.73 -25.34
C ILE A 261 -20.73 -21.59 -25.00
N ASP A 262 -21.62 -21.82 -24.04
CA ASP A 262 -22.59 -20.81 -23.61
C ASP A 262 -21.92 -19.61 -22.90
N ILE A 263 -22.53 -18.45 -23.06
CA ILE A 263 -22.02 -17.18 -22.49
C ILE A 263 -21.84 -17.26 -20.96
N ASP A 264 -22.77 -17.91 -20.26
CA ASP A 264 -22.69 -18.05 -18.81
C ASP A 264 -21.55 -18.98 -18.37
N GLN A 265 -21.25 -20.03 -19.18
CA GLN A 265 -20.08 -20.90 -18.96
C GLN A 265 -18.77 -20.11 -19.14
N ILE A 266 -18.70 -19.28 -20.19
CA ILE A 266 -17.52 -18.43 -20.42
C ILE A 266 -17.32 -17.45 -19.28
N ARG A 267 -18.38 -16.77 -18.80
CA ARG A 267 -18.30 -15.88 -17.65
C ARG A 267 -17.84 -16.60 -16.38
N ALA A 268 -18.39 -17.78 -16.13
CA ALA A 268 -17.99 -18.60 -14.98
C ALA A 268 -16.52 -19.01 -15.06
N ALA A 269 -16.02 -19.36 -16.23
CA ALA A 269 -14.62 -19.74 -16.46
C ALA A 269 -13.67 -18.53 -16.31
N ILE A 270 -14.02 -17.36 -16.88
CA ILE A 270 -13.26 -16.11 -16.66
C ILE A 270 -13.19 -15.80 -15.17
N ARG A 271 -14.33 -15.90 -14.45
CA ARG A 271 -14.35 -15.69 -13.00
C ARG A 271 -13.43 -16.66 -12.28
N LYS A 272 -13.53 -17.96 -12.56
CA LYS A 272 -12.71 -19.02 -11.94
C LYS A 272 -11.21 -18.74 -12.15
N ALA A 273 -10.80 -18.41 -13.37
CA ALA A 273 -9.42 -18.10 -13.71
C ALA A 273 -8.94 -16.80 -13.03
N THR A 274 -9.80 -15.78 -12.96
CA THR A 274 -9.49 -14.51 -12.29
C THR A 274 -9.31 -14.70 -10.78
N LEU A 275 -10.21 -15.42 -10.12
CA LEU A 275 -10.13 -15.71 -8.68
C LEU A 275 -8.87 -16.51 -8.31
N ALA A 276 -8.42 -17.37 -9.21
CA ALA A 276 -7.19 -18.14 -9.03
C ALA A 276 -5.91 -17.36 -9.41
N ASN A 277 -6.02 -16.08 -9.80
CA ASN A 277 -4.90 -15.27 -10.34
C ASN A 277 -4.19 -15.88 -11.56
N LEU A 278 -4.89 -16.72 -12.33
CA LEU A 278 -4.36 -17.36 -13.53
C LEU A 278 -4.61 -16.54 -14.80
N MET A 279 -5.55 -15.60 -14.75
CA MET A 279 -5.92 -14.72 -15.85
C MET A 279 -6.29 -13.34 -15.32
N THR A 280 -5.97 -12.30 -16.08
CA THR A 280 -6.41 -10.92 -15.84
C THR A 280 -7.28 -10.45 -16.99
N PRO A 281 -8.61 -10.36 -16.82
CA PRO A 281 -9.51 -9.82 -17.85
C PRO A 281 -9.20 -8.34 -18.10
N VAL A 282 -9.06 -7.95 -19.37
CA VAL A 282 -8.75 -6.57 -19.77
C VAL A 282 -9.97 -5.92 -20.39
N PHE A 283 -10.38 -4.81 -19.75
CA PHE A 283 -11.43 -3.89 -20.18
C PHE A 283 -10.82 -2.66 -20.85
N VAL A 284 -11.63 -1.91 -21.59
CA VAL A 284 -11.17 -0.72 -22.30
C VAL A 284 -12.18 0.43 -22.20
N GLY A 285 -11.66 1.67 -22.17
CA GLY A 285 -12.54 2.84 -22.15
C GLY A 285 -11.82 4.18 -22.05
N SER A 286 -12.61 5.20 -21.82
CA SER A 286 -12.16 6.54 -21.45
C SER A 286 -13.06 7.09 -20.34
N ALA A 287 -12.57 7.09 -19.13
CA ALA A 287 -13.28 7.65 -17.98
C ALA A 287 -13.58 9.15 -18.19
N PHE A 288 -12.65 9.89 -18.80
CA PHE A 288 -12.85 11.31 -19.12
C PHE A 288 -13.99 11.54 -20.10
N LYS A 289 -14.12 10.70 -21.11
CA LYS A 289 -15.22 10.73 -22.10
C LYS A 289 -16.43 9.92 -21.67
N ASN A 290 -16.48 9.46 -20.44
CA ASN A 290 -17.62 8.74 -19.85
C ASN A 290 -17.97 7.42 -20.58
N LYS A 291 -16.98 6.74 -21.17
CA LYS A 291 -17.18 5.51 -21.97
C LYS A 291 -16.45 4.33 -21.35
N GLY A 292 -17.12 3.17 -21.24
CA GLY A 292 -16.54 1.90 -20.78
C GLY A 292 -16.63 1.65 -19.27
N VAL A 293 -17.08 2.61 -18.45
CA VAL A 293 -17.10 2.48 -16.97
C VAL A 293 -18.24 1.57 -16.49
N GLN A 294 -19.41 1.62 -17.11
CA GLN A 294 -20.53 0.75 -16.72
C GLN A 294 -20.24 -0.73 -17.02
N PRO A 295 -19.74 -1.10 -18.20
CA PRO A 295 -19.26 -2.48 -18.44
C PRO A 295 -18.14 -2.92 -17.51
N LEU A 296 -17.27 -2.00 -17.10
CA LEU A 296 -16.25 -2.29 -16.07
C LEU A 296 -16.89 -2.65 -14.72
N LEU A 297 -17.93 -1.91 -14.30
CA LEU A 297 -18.68 -2.21 -13.07
C LEU A 297 -19.41 -3.57 -13.14
N ASP A 298 -19.96 -3.92 -14.30
CA ASP A 298 -20.50 -5.26 -14.52
C ASP A 298 -19.41 -6.31 -14.37
N GLY A 299 -18.21 -6.07 -14.93
CA GLY A 299 -17.04 -6.94 -14.78
C GLY A 299 -16.56 -7.07 -13.33
N VAL A 300 -16.65 -6.02 -12.52
CA VAL A 300 -16.38 -6.10 -11.08
C VAL A 300 -17.29 -7.10 -10.38
N VAL A 301 -18.58 -7.08 -10.72
CA VAL A 301 -19.55 -8.00 -10.12
C VAL A 301 -19.33 -9.43 -10.62
N ASP A 302 -19.08 -9.60 -11.92
CA ASP A 302 -18.94 -10.92 -12.51
C ASP A 302 -17.63 -11.62 -12.15
N TYR A 303 -16.51 -10.93 -12.19
CA TYR A 303 -15.19 -11.54 -12.18
C TYR A 303 -14.42 -11.36 -10.87
N LEU A 304 -14.68 -10.31 -10.10
CA LEU A 304 -14.00 -10.11 -8.82
C LEU A 304 -14.68 -10.86 -7.66
N PRO A 305 -13.91 -11.28 -6.65
CA PRO A 305 -14.42 -12.09 -5.55
C PRO A 305 -15.40 -11.35 -4.64
N SER A 306 -16.28 -12.10 -4.03
CA SER A 306 -16.97 -11.73 -2.79
C SER A 306 -16.15 -12.18 -1.59
N PRO A 307 -16.48 -11.73 -0.36
CA PRO A 307 -15.82 -12.23 0.85
C PRO A 307 -15.90 -13.75 1.08
N LEU A 308 -16.79 -14.44 0.35
CA LEU A 308 -16.93 -15.91 0.41
C LEU A 308 -16.01 -16.65 -0.57
N ASP A 309 -15.49 -15.95 -1.56
CA ASP A 309 -14.63 -16.53 -2.61
C ASP A 309 -13.13 -16.42 -2.25
N VAL A 310 -12.78 -15.56 -1.30
CA VAL A 310 -11.40 -15.41 -0.84
C VAL A 310 -11.09 -16.40 0.29
N PRO A 311 -9.82 -16.81 0.45
CA PRO A 311 -9.44 -17.66 1.57
C PRO A 311 -9.86 -17.05 2.91
N PRO A 312 -10.26 -17.89 3.89
CA PRO A 312 -10.52 -17.44 5.25
C PRO A 312 -9.32 -16.69 5.83
N VAL A 313 -9.57 -15.70 6.70
CA VAL A 313 -8.47 -14.94 7.29
C VAL A 313 -7.72 -15.80 8.32
N GLU A 314 -6.40 -15.80 8.19
CA GLU A 314 -5.52 -16.47 9.13
C GLU A 314 -5.10 -15.54 10.27
N GLY A 315 -4.90 -16.11 11.43
CA GLY A 315 -4.41 -15.44 12.62
C GLY A 315 -3.72 -16.43 13.56
N ARG A 316 -3.31 -15.95 14.71
CA ARG A 316 -2.71 -16.75 15.77
C ARG A 316 -3.41 -16.46 17.09
N THR A 317 -3.54 -17.47 17.94
CA THR A 317 -3.90 -17.26 19.34
C THR A 317 -2.79 -16.49 20.06
N LEU A 318 -3.07 -15.98 21.26
CA LEU A 318 -2.04 -15.34 22.09
C LEU A 318 -0.90 -16.30 22.47
N ASP A 319 -1.15 -17.62 22.41
CA ASP A 319 -0.14 -18.66 22.63
C ASP A 319 0.63 -19.05 21.36
N GLY A 320 0.31 -18.40 20.21
CA GLY A 320 0.99 -18.58 18.92
C GLY A 320 0.42 -19.68 18.03
N GLU A 321 -0.64 -20.38 18.43
CA GLU A 321 -1.28 -21.42 17.62
C GLU A 321 -2.05 -20.82 16.43
N PRO A 322 -1.95 -21.41 15.22
CA PRO A 322 -2.63 -20.90 14.06
C PRO A 322 -4.15 -21.09 14.17
N VAL A 323 -4.90 -20.08 13.80
CA VAL A 323 -6.37 -20.07 13.80
C VAL A 323 -6.89 -19.47 12.52
N ILE A 324 -7.96 -20.05 11.99
CA ILE A 324 -8.66 -19.58 10.79
C ILE A 324 -10.02 -19.00 11.19
N ARG A 325 -10.40 -17.89 10.58
CA ARG A 325 -11.73 -17.29 10.71
C ARG A 325 -12.40 -17.18 9.35
N GLU A 326 -13.50 -17.89 9.19
CA GLU A 326 -14.33 -17.83 7.99
C GLU A 326 -15.20 -16.57 7.98
N ALA A 327 -15.60 -16.14 6.80
CA ALA A 327 -16.51 -15.01 6.61
C ALA A 327 -17.95 -15.42 6.97
N ASP A 328 -18.21 -15.60 8.27
CA ASP A 328 -19.53 -15.93 8.83
C ASP A 328 -19.96 -14.86 9.82
N GLU A 329 -21.14 -14.28 9.60
CA GLU A 329 -21.73 -13.26 10.46
C GLU A 329 -22.13 -13.76 11.86
N ASN A 330 -22.35 -15.07 12.01
CA ASN A 330 -22.68 -15.71 13.26
C ASN A 330 -21.44 -16.27 13.99
N GLY A 331 -20.29 -16.23 13.34
CA GLY A 331 -19.02 -16.63 13.91
C GLY A 331 -18.51 -15.67 15.00
N PRO A 332 -17.38 -16.00 15.64
CA PRO A 332 -16.74 -15.10 16.59
C PRO A 332 -16.24 -13.84 15.89
N LEU A 333 -16.42 -12.67 16.52
CA LEU A 333 -16.00 -11.40 15.95
C LEU A 333 -14.48 -11.35 15.75
N SER A 334 -14.06 -11.02 14.53
CA SER A 334 -12.69 -10.71 14.20
C SER A 334 -12.66 -9.55 13.20
N ALA A 335 -12.00 -8.47 13.56
CA ALA A 335 -11.88 -7.28 12.72
C ALA A 335 -10.44 -6.74 12.76
N LEU A 336 -9.99 -6.20 11.65
CA LEU A 336 -8.69 -5.56 11.50
C LEU A 336 -8.86 -4.06 11.31
N ALA A 337 -8.21 -3.27 12.15
CA ALA A 337 -8.11 -1.83 12.00
C ALA A 337 -7.01 -1.52 10.96
N PHE A 338 -7.39 -1.18 9.74
CA PHE A 338 -6.42 -0.97 8.66
C PHE A 338 -6.02 0.48 8.44
N LYS A 339 -6.79 1.43 8.99
CA LYS A 339 -6.49 2.87 8.90
C LYS A 339 -7.06 3.62 10.09
N VAL A 340 -6.28 4.56 10.60
CA VAL A 340 -6.72 5.54 11.60
C VAL A 340 -6.63 6.93 10.98
N GLN A 341 -7.59 7.78 11.27
CA GLN A 341 -7.66 9.15 10.78
C GLN A 341 -8.20 10.08 11.85
N SER A 342 -7.59 11.24 12.02
CA SER A 342 -8.12 12.31 12.86
C SER A 342 -9.12 13.16 12.09
N ASP A 343 -10.31 13.31 12.63
CA ASP A 343 -11.37 14.13 12.06
C ASP A 343 -11.65 15.32 12.97
N PRO A 344 -11.72 16.57 12.43
CA PRO A 344 -11.92 17.77 13.24
C PRO A 344 -13.23 17.79 14.03
N HIS A 345 -14.26 17.06 13.57
CA HIS A 345 -15.60 17.09 14.14
C HIS A 345 -15.93 15.92 15.06
N VAL A 346 -15.39 14.73 14.75
CA VAL A 346 -15.73 13.50 15.49
C VAL A 346 -14.53 12.89 16.23
N GLY A 347 -13.35 13.46 16.06
CA GLY A 347 -12.11 12.96 16.66
C GLY A 347 -11.52 11.78 15.89
N LYS A 348 -11.02 10.77 16.60
CA LYS A 348 -10.37 9.61 16.00
C LYS A 348 -11.38 8.70 15.32
N LEU A 349 -11.20 8.47 14.04
CA LEU A 349 -11.90 7.50 13.21
C LEU A 349 -10.99 6.29 12.99
N THR A 350 -11.47 5.11 13.31
CA THR A 350 -10.77 3.85 13.07
C THR A 350 -11.51 3.08 11.98
N TYR A 351 -10.89 2.96 10.81
CA TYR A 351 -11.42 2.18 9.69
C TYR A 351 -11.07 0.71 9.89
N MET A 352 -12.08 -0.13 9.76
CA MET A 352 -11.95 -1.55 10.02
C MET A 352 -12.59 -2.39 8.93
N ARG A 353 -12.01 -3.57 8.68
CA ARG A 353 -12.67 -4.66 8.00
C ARG A 353 -13.11 -5.70 9.04
N VAL A 354 -14.39 -6.05 9.02
CA VAL A 354 -14.93 -7.16 9.78
C VAL A 354 -14.76 -8.43 8.95
N TYR A 355 -13.95 -9.38 9.43
CA TYR A 355 -13.71 -10.65 8.72
C TYR A 355 -14.70 -11.72 9.15
N SER A 356 -15.05 -11.77 10.43
CA SER A 356 -15.99 -12.74 11.01
C SER A 356 -16.84 -12.08 12.08
N GLY A 357 -18.03 -12.63 12.29
CA GLY A 357 -18.95 -12.18 13.33
C GLY A 357 -19.69 -10.90 13.01
N THR A 358 -20.24 -10.31 14.06
CA THR A 358 -21.03 -9.06 14.02
C THR A 358 -20.50 -8.07 15.04
N LEU A 359 -20.17 -6.86 14.59
CA LEU A 359 -19.76 -5.75 15.46
C LEU A 359 -20.93 -4.82 15.70
N LYS A 360 -21.21 -4.49 16.97
CA LYS A 360 -22.34 -3.64 17.38
C LYS A 360 -21.88 -2.32 17.98
N ALA A 361 -22.57 -1.26 17.66
CA ALA A 361 -22.38 0.04 18.31
C ALA A 361 -22.66 -0.08 19.82
N GLY A 362 -21.81 0.54 20.64
CA GLY A 362 -21.92 0.48 22.11
C GLY A 362 -21.34 -0.79 22.75
N SER A 363 -20.96 -1.82 21.97
CA SER A 363 -20.35 -3.04 22.50
C SER A 363 -18.92 -2.84 22.96
N TYR A 364 -18.40 -3.82 23.70
CA TYR A 364 -16.99 -3.87 24.08
C TYR A 364 -16.24 -4.85 23.18
N VAL A 365 -15.06 -4.45 22.80
CA VAL A 365 -14.10 -5.26 22.03
C VAL A 365 -12.79 -5.37 22.80
N MET A 366 -12.05 -6.43 22.56
CA MET A 366 -10.68 -6.60 23.00
C MET A 366 -9.76 -6.27 21.83
N ASN A 367 -8.89 -5.30 21.99
CA ASN A 367 -7.73 -5.09 21.13
C ASN A 367 -6.66 -6.08 21.55
N THR A 368 -6.53 -7.18 20.83
CA THR A 368 -5.63 -8.29 21.19
C THR A 368 -4.17 -7.97 20.93
N THR A 369 -3.87 -7.12 19.97
CA THR A 369 -2.51 -6.65 19.69
C THR A 369 -1.93 -5.86 20.88
N LYS A 370 -2.77 -5.07 21.56
CA LYS A 370 -2.35 -4.23 22.69
C LYS A 370 -2.81 -4.74 24.06
N GLY A 371 -3.59 -5.83 24.11
CA GLY A 371 -4.15 -6.39 25.34
C GLY A 371 -5.09 -5.42 26.07
N ARG A 372 -5.87 -4.59 25.33
CA ARG A 372 -6.74 -3.57 25.93
C ARG A 372 -8.19 -3.74 25.52
N ARG A 373 -9.08 -3.63 26.51
CA ARG A 373 -10.53 -3.61 26.30
C ARG A 373 -10.97 -2.20 25.97
N GLU A 374 -11.70 -2.03 24.85
CA GLU A 374 -12.21 -0.75 24.39
C GLU A 374 -13.71 -0.80 24.11
N ARG A 375 -14.36 0.35 24.13
CA ARG A 375 -15.78 0.46 23.81
C ARG A 375 -15.96 1.07 22.43
N VAL A 376 -16.68 0.36 21.57
CA VAL A 376 -17.13 0.88 20.28
C VAL A 376 -18.22 1.91 20.52
N GLY A 377 -17.97 3.17 20.23
CA GLY A 377 -18.98 4.23 20.42
C GLY A 377 -20.02 4.19 19.32
N ARG A 378 -19.71 4.75 18.15
CA ARG A 378 -20.55 4.76 16.96
C ARG A 378 -19.89 4.06 15.80
N LEU A 379 -20.70 3.41 14.98
CA LEU A 379 -20.29 2.82 13.70
C LEU A 379 -20.80 3.71 12.57
N LEU A 380 -19.92 4.04 11.62
CA LEU A 380 -20.21 4.91 10.49
C LEU A 380 -19.94 4.18 9.18
N GLN A 381 -20.95 4.09 8.34
CA GLN A 381 -20.82 3.74 6.94
C GLN A 381 -20.40 4.98 6.17
N LEU A 382 -19.39 4.84 5.33
CA LEU A 382 -18.88 5.95 4.53
C LEU A 382 -19.46 5.89 3.12
N HIS A 383 -19.96 7.03 2.65
CA HIS A 383 -20.47 7.24 1.31
C HIS A 383 -19.85 8.53 0.78
N ALA A 384 -18.62 8.44 0.29
CA ALA A 384 -17.83 9.61 -0.14
C ALA A 384 -17.82 10.71 0.95
N ASN A 385 -18.51 11.83 0.75
CA ASN A 385 -18.58 12.95 1.72
C ASN A 385 -19.68 12.83 2.77
N SER A 386 -20.49 11.76 2.74
CA SER A 386 -21.56 11.55 3.71
C SER A 386 -21.26 10.37 4.64
N ARG A 387 -21.81 10.45 5.86
CA ARG A 387 -21.63 9.43 6.90
C ARG A 387 -22.99 8.98 7.38
N GLU A 388 -23.24 7.68 7.30
CA GLU A 388 -24.46 7.07 7.81
C GLU A 388 -24.14 6.29 9.09
N GLN A 389 -24.88 6.54 10.16
CA GLN A 389 -24.71 5.78 11.39
C GLN A 389 -25.38 4.42 11.25
N ARG A 390 -24.63 3.38 11.69
CA ARG A 390 -25.09 2.00 11.71
C ARG A 390 -25.15 1.49 13.16
N ASP A 391 -26.13 0.67 13.48
CA ASP A 391 -26.21 0.03 14.78
C ASP A 391 -25.34 -1.23 14.85
N GLU A 392 -25.22 -1.94 13.74
CA GLU A 392 -24.39 -3.14 13.60
C GLU A 392 -23.83 -3.27 12.19
N VAL A 393 -22.68 -3.96 12.09
CA VAL A 393 -21.99 -4.33 10.84
C VAL A 393 -21.55 -5.78 10.93
N TYR A 394 -21.45 -6.42 9.78
CA TYR A 394 -21.29 -7.86 9.65
C TYR A 394 -19.97 -8.23 8.96
N ALA A 395 -19.61 -9.51 9.07
CA ALA A 395 -18.51 -10.09 8.30
C ALA A 395 -18.55 -9.62 6.84
N GLY A 396 -17.38 -9.35 6.25
CA GLY A 396 -17.21 -8.84 4.88
C GLY A 396 -17.45 -7.33 4.71
N GLU A 397 -17.90 -6.60 5.72
CA GLU A 397 -18.15 -5.16 5.62
C GLU A 397 -16.94 -4.31 6.02
N LEU A 398 -16.81 -3.14 5.38
CA LEU A 398 -15.91 -2.05 5.77
C LEU A 398 -16.70 -1.00 6.55
N VAL A 399 -16.14 -0.53 7.67
CA VAL A 399 -16.79 0.43 8.56
C VAL A 399 -15.76 1.35 9.23
N ALA A 400 -16.16 2.56 9.59
CA ALA A 400 -15.40 3.41 10.50
C ALA A 400 -16.05 3.41 11.89
N ALA A 401 -15.24 3.26 12.93
CA ALA A 401 -15.68 3.33 14.32
C ALA A 401 -15.14 4.57 15.02
N ILE A 402 -15.95 5.11 15.94
CA ILE A 402 -15.57 6.17 16.86
C ILE A 402 -15.55 5.60 18.27
N GLY A 403 -14.60 6.03 19.09
CA GLY A 403 -14.52 5.66 20.51
C GLY A 403 -13.37 4.69 20.83
N LEU A 404 -12.65 4.21 19.82
CA LEU A 404 -11.49 3.36 19.98
C LEU A 404 -10.24 4.25 20.17
N SER A 405 -9.90 4.53 21.41
CA SER A 405 -8.85 5.52 21.75
C SER A 405 -7.43 4.95 21.59
N SER A 406 -7.22 3.68 21.94
CA SER A 406 -5.91 3.03 21.89
C SER A 406 -5.66 2.22 20.62
N THR A 407 -6.71 1.91 19.86
CA THR A 407 -6.60 1.14 18.62
C THR A 407 -5.82 1.93 17.56
N GLY A 408 -4.76 1.36 17.02
CA GLY A 408 -3.94 1.88 15.93
C GLY A 408 -4.15 1.11 14.62
N THR A 409 -3.43 1.52 13.59
CA THR A 409 -3.38 0.80 12.31
C THR A 409 -2.66 -0.54 12.50
N GLY A 410 -3.24 -1.63 11.98
CA GLY A 410 -2.74 -3.00 12.14
C GLY A 410 -3.29 -3.74 13.35
N ASP A 411 -4.00 -3.07 14.26
CA ASP A 411 -4.53 -3.72 15.47
C ASP A 411 -5.71 -4.65 15.14
N THR A 412 -5.75 -5.79 15.83
CA THR A 412 -6.83 -6.76 15.76
C THR A 412 -7.85 -6.53 16.87
N LEU A 413 -9.11 -6.55 16.50
CA LEU A 413 -10.24 -6.42 17.43
C LEU A 413 -11.10 -7.68 17.40
N VAL A 414 -11.35 -8.25 18.59
CA VAL A 414 -12.24 -9.40 18.78
C VAL A 414 -13.33 -9.07 19.79
N SER A 415 -14.32 -9.95 19.96
CA SER A 415 -15.28 -9.80 21.06
C SER A 415 -14.56 -9.80 22.40
N ALA A 416 -14.95 -8.90 23.31
CA ALA A 416 -14.35 -8.86 24.64
C ALA A 416 -14.61 -10.13 25.48
N ASP A 417 -15.64 -10.88 25.11
CA ASP A 417 -16.06 -12.10 25.79
C ASP A 417 -15.66 -13.37 25.01
N ASP A 418 -14.89 -13.24 23.92
CA ASP A 418 -14.39 -14.38 23.15
C ASP A 418 -13.31 -15.12 23.98
N PRO A 419 -13.52 -16.43 24.26
CA PRO A 419 -12.53 -17.22 24.99
C PRO A 419 -11.25 -17.46 24.16
N GLU A 420 -11.35 -17.44 22.84
CA GLU A 420 -10.24 -17.62 21.92
C GLU A 420 -9.81 -16.28 21.32
N GLN A 421 -9.00 -15.54 22.07
CA GLN A 421 -8.45 -14.29 21.59
C GLN A 421 -7.37 -14.55 20.53
N ILE A 422 -7.55 -13.93 19.38
CA ILE A 422 -6.64 -14.08 18.24
C ILE A 422 -6.02 -12.74 17.85
N VAL A 423 -4.83 -12.80 17.26
CA VAL A 423 -4.20 -11.72 16.55
C VAL A 423 -4.18 -12.12 15.08
N LEU A 424 -4.76 -11.31 14.21
CA LEU A 424 -4.66 -11.48 12.77
C LEU A 424 -3.21 -11.15 12.35
N GLU A 425 -2.78 -11.64 11.20
CA GLU A 425 -1.45 -11.40 10.68
C GLU A 425 -1.09 -9.90 10.76
N GLU A 426 0.07 -9.60 11.34
CA GLU A 426 0.54 -8.23 11.51
C GLU A 426 0.89 -7.60 10.16
N MET A 427 0.56 -6.31 10.02
CA MET A 427 1.05 -5.50 8.91
C MET A 427 2.48 -5.08 9.21
N ILE A 428 3.42 -5.48 8.36
CA ILE A 428 4.83 -5.04 8.45
C ILE A 428 4.95 -3.73 7.69
N PHE A 429 5.36 -2.69 8.39
CA PHE A 429 5.58 -1.37 7.78
C PHE A 429 7.08 -1.14 7.56
N PRO A 430 7.48 -0.59 6.40
CA PRO A 430 8.88 -0.22 6.17
C PRO A 430 9.28 0.92 7.11
N GLU A 431 10.53 0.92 7.53
CA GLU A 431 11.08 2.01 8.31
C GLU A 431 11.25 3.29 7.47
N PRO A 432 11.06 4.48 8.09
CA PRO A 432 11.33 5.75 7.44
C PRO A 432 12.77 5.84 6.93
N VAL A 433 12.96 6.49 5.77
CA VAL A 433 14.29 6.63 5.14
C VAL A 433 14.82 8.05 5.11
N ILE A 434 13.98 9.06 5.38
CA ILE A 434 14.37 10.48 5.41
C ILE A 434 14.04 11.06 6.77
N ASP A 435 15.02 11.74 7.37
CA ASP A 435 14.89 12.48 8.60
C ASP A 435 14.89 13.99 8.34
N GLN A 436 14.09 14.74 9.09
CA GLN A 436 14.02 16.20 9.02
C GLN A 436 13.85 16.78 10.44
N ALA A 437 14.65 17.77 10.78
CA ALA A 437 14.46 18.49 12.05
C ALA A 437 13.28 19.46 11.93
N ILE A 438 12.44 19.51 12.97
CA ILE A 438 11.31 20.42 13.07
C ILE A 438 11.34 21.18 14.39
N GLU A 439 11.26 22.50 14.31
CA GLU A 439 11.29 23.37 15.47
C GLU A 439 10.08 24.32 15.48
N PRO A 440 9.33 24.42 16.58
CA PRO A 440 8.22 25.37 16.65
C PRO A 440 8.74 26.80 16.63
N LYS A 441 8.07 27.70 15.92
CA LYS A 441 8.47 29.11 15.87
C LYS A 441 8.25 29.84 17.20
N THR A 442 7.29 29.41 18.01
CA THR A 442 6.97 30.01 19.30
C THR A 442 6.82 28.97 20.40
N LYS A 443 6.98 29.37 21.65
CA LYS A 443 6.73 28.48 22.82
C LYS A 443 5.28 28.00 22.89
N ALA A 444 4.32 28.80 22.41
CA ALA A 444 2.90 28.40 22.35
C ALA A 444 2.65 27.31 21.33
N ASP A 445 3.48 27.21 20.29
CA ASP A 445 3.38 26.17 19.28
C ASP A 445 4.05 24.86 19.70
N GLN A 446 4.92 24.87 20.73
CA GLN A 446 5.61 23.68 21.24
C GLN A 446 4.63 22.58 21.69
N GLU A 447 3.66 22.93 22.56
CA GLU A 447 2.68 21.96 23.07
C GLU A 447 1.77 21.46 21.94
N LYS A 448 1.35 22.38 21.06
CA LYS A 448 0.53 22.02 19.89
C LYS A 448 1.27 21.12 18.92
N LEU A 449 2.57 21.41 18.67
CA LEU A 449 3.42 20.60 17.80
C LEU A 449 3.50 19.15 18.31
N THR A 450 3.77 18.97 19.62
CA THR A 450 3.86 17.63 20.21
C THR A 450 2.56 16.84 20.02
N VAL A 451 1.41 17.46 20.32
CA VAL A 451 0.10 16.81 20.16
C VAL A 451 -0.21 16.52 18.69
N ALA A 452 0.11 17.44 17.78
CA ALA A 452 -0.14 17.28 16.36
C ALA A 452 0.74 16.16 15.77
N LEU A 453 2.03 16.14 16.10
CA LEU A 453 2.96 15.10 15.64
C LEU A 453 2.56 13.72 16.17
N GLN A 454 2.14 13.61 17.42
CA GLN A 454 1.65 12.35 17.97
C GLN A 454 0.42 11.83 17.21
N ARG A 455 -0.55 12.71 16.90
CA ARG A 455 -1.73 12.31 16.12
C ARG A 455 -1.36 11.87 14.72
N LEU A 456 -0.45 12.58 14.06
CA LEU A 456 0.01 12.20 12.72
C LEU A 456 0.74 10.86 12.74
N ALA A 457 1.56 10.58 13.76
CA ALA A 457 2.21 9.28 13.94
C ALA A 457 1.22 8.14 14.28
N GLU A 458 0.08 8.45 14.95
CA GLU A 458 -0.99 7.45 15.14
C GLU A 458 -1.73 7.12 13.83
N GLU A 459 -1.81 8.08 12.90
CA GLU A 459 -2.46 7.90 11.60
C GLU A 459 -1.57 7.12 10.63
N ASP A 460 -0.28 7.44 10.62
CA ASP A 460 0.69 6.91 9.68
C ASP A 460 1.84 6.18 10.40
N PRO A 461 1.85 4.85 10.39
CA PRO A 461 2.91 4.06 11.03
C PRO A 461 4.30 4.20 10.37
N THR A 462 4.39 4.78 9.16
CA THR A 462 5.67 5.09 8.50
C THR A 462 6.17 6.49 8.77
N PHE A 463 5.40 7.25 9.54
CA PHE A 463 5.82 8.53 10.08
C PHE A 463 6.23 8.35 11.53
N SER A 464 7.46 8.68 11.87
CA SER A 464 7.95 8.61 13.24
C SER A 464 8.44 9.94 13.74
N VAL A 465 8.39 10.12 15.05
CA VAL A 465 8.83 11.33 15.74
C VAL A 465 9.74 10.92 16.88
N ARG A 466 10.93 11.49 16.92
CA ARG A 466 11.90 11.27 17.99
C ARG A 466 12.47 12.60 18.47
N SER A 467 12.88 12.62 19.72
CA SER A 467 13.70 13.71 20.24
C SER A 467 15.16 13.28 20.21
N ASP A 468 15.98 14.08 19.62
CA ASP A 468 17.43 13.89 19.67
C ASP A 468 17.92 14.32 21.05
N GLU A 469 18.52 13.39 21.82
CA GLU A 469 18.93 13.63 23.18
C GLU A 469 20.14 14.56 23.28
N GLU A 470 20.99 14.61 22.25
CA GLU A 470 22.18 15.44 22.23
C GLU A 470 21.86 16.88 21.81
N THR A 471 21.04 17.05 20.79
CA THR A 471 20.69 18.37 20.24
C THR A 471 19.42 18.95 20.84
N GLY A 472 18.60 18.13 21.50
CA GLY A 472 17.27 18.51 21.99
C GLY A 472 16.26 18.81 20.87
N GLN A 473 16.62 18.54 19.62
CA GLN A 473 15.75 18.76 18.45
C GLN A 473 14.67 17.68 18.35
N THR A 474 13.51 18.07 17.88
CA THR A 474 12.49 17.14 17.44
C THR A 474 12.79 16.75 15.99
N VAL A 475 13.00 15.47 15.75
CA VAL A 475 13.25 14.91 14.42
C VAL A 475 12.01 14.16 13.97
N ILE A 476 11.56 14.45 12.76
CA ILE A 476 10.50 13.73 12.06
C ILE A 476 11.12 12.88 10.96
N ALA A 477 10.63 11.65 10.81
CA ALA A 477 11.12 10.75 9.79
C ALA A 477 9.95 10.21 8.94
N GLY A 478 10.19 10.04 7.64
CA GLY A 478 9.18 9.61 6.68
C GLY A 478 9.77 8.88 5.48
N MET A 479 8.88 8.40 4.59
CA MET A 479 9.23 7.55 3.44
C MET A 479 9.85 8.32 2.27
N GLY A 480 9.65 9.63 2.20
CA GLY A 480 10.15 10.44 1.11
C GLY A 480 9.97 11.94 1.37
N GLU A 481 10.54 12.76 0.48
CA GLU A 481 10.49 14.21 0.58
C GLU A 481 9.05 14.74 0.49
N LEU A 482 8.27 14.21 -0.44
CA LEU A 482 6.87 14.57 -0.61
C LEU A 482 6.04 14.15 0.62
N HIS A 483 6.32 12.99 1.21
CA HIS A 483 5.64 12.53 2.42
C HIS A 483 5.84 13.53 3.58
N LEU A 484 7.08 13.92 3.87
CA LEU A 484 7.36 14.90 4.94
C LEU A 484 6.81 16.29 4.62
N GLU A 485 6.86 16.72 3.36
CA GLU A 485 6.26 17.98 2.93
C GLU A 485 4.74 18.04 3.21
N ILE A 486 4.03 16.93 2.96
CA ILE A 486 2.61 16.81 3.25
C ILE A 486 2.34 16.84 4.74
N ILE A 487 3.12 16.12 5.54
CA ILE A 487 3.01 16.14 7.01
C ILE A 487 3.17 17.56 7.55
N VAL A 488 4.18 18.28 7.08
CA VAL A 488 4.44 19.67 7.49
C VAL A 488 3.31 20.62 7.09
N ASP A 489 2.79 20.48 5.89
CA ASP A 489 1.67 21.29 5.44
C ASP A 489 0.38 20.97 6.23
N ARG A 490 0.15 19.71 6.62
CA ARG A 490 -0.92 19.31 7.52
C ARG A 490 -0.77 19.95 8.92
N LEU A 491 0.46 20.01 9.47
CA LEU A 491 0.72 20.71 10.72
C LEU A 491 0.26 22.17 10.66
N LEU A 492 0.57 22.85 9.56
CA LEU A 492 0.18 24.24 9.37
C LEU A 492 -1.33 24.42 9.17
N ARG A 493 -1.94 23.66 8.26
CA ARG A 493 -3.35 23.87 7.83
C ARG A 493 -4.36 23.27 8.80
N GLU A 494 -4.13 22.02 9.27
CA GLU A 494 -5.08 21.30 10.11
C GLU A 494 -4.90 21.63 11.60
N PHE A 495 -3.63 21.68 12.06
CA PHE A 495 -3.33 21.87 13.47
C PHE A 495 -2.96 23.32 13.83
N ARG A 496 -2.78 24.19 12.82
CA ARG A 496 -2.38 25.60 13.01
C ARG A 496 -1.10 25.76 13.83
N VAL A 497 -0.12 24.91 13.54
CA VAL A 497 1.21 24.93 14.12
C VAL A 497 2.19 25.47 13.10
N ASP A 498 2.86 26.56 13.41
CA ASP A 498 3.93 27.11 12.57
C ASP A 498 5.29 26.63 13.10
N ALA A 499 6.08 26.04 12.22
CA ALA A 499 7.36 25.44 12.53
C ALA A 499 8.43 25.77 11.50
N ASN A 500 9.68 25.83 11.96
CA ASN A 500 10.85 25.87 11.10
C ASN A 500 11.26 24.45 10.77
N ILE A 501 11.59 24.24 9.52
CA ILE A 501 11.98 22.93 8.99
C ILE A 501 13.46 22.98 8.65
N GLY A 502 14.23 22.04 9.17
CA GLY A 502 15.63 21.82 8.79
C GLY A 502 15.75 21.13 7.44
N ARG A 503 16.98 21.01 6.92
CA ARG A 503 17.23 20.21 5.72
C ARG A 503 16.92 18.75 6.04
N PRO A 504 16.35 17.99 5.07
CA PRO A 504 16.19 16.56 5.24
C PRO A 504 17.52 15.90 5.57
N GLN A 505 17.52 14.99 6.52
CA GLN A 505 18.70 14.19 6.85
C GLN A 505 18.53 12.77 6.30
N VAL A 506 19.65 12.16 5.94
CA VAL A 506 19.68 10.78 5.45
C VAL A 506 19.75 9.84 6.63
N ALA A 507 18.90 8.84 6.65
CA ALA A 507 18.95 7.77 7.64
C ALA A 507 20.06 6.80 7.29
N TYR A 508 21.28 7.12 7.70
CA TYR A 508 22.42 6.20 7.58
C TYR A 508 22.24 5.00 8.51
N ARG A 509 22.89 3.89 8.15
CA ARG A 509 22.97 2.67 8.96
C ARG A 509 24.43 2.23 9.04
N GLU A 510 24.71 1.33 9.96
CA GLU A 510 26.02 0.66 10.02
C GLU A 510 25.84 -0.84 9.89
N THR A 511 26.85 -1.53 9.38
CA THR A 511 26.91 -3.00 9.39
C THR A 511 28.35 -3.45 9.50
N VAL A 512 28.58 -4.76 9.54
CA VAL A 512 29.94 -5.33 9.63
C VAL A 512 30.24 -6.16 8.39
N ARG A 513 31.51 -6.20 7.99
CA ARG A 513 31.97 -6.99 6.84
C ARG A 513 32.71 -8.27 7.22
N ARG A 514 33.13 -8.40 8.47
CA ARG A 514 33.97 -9.47 8.88
C ARG A 514 33.40 -10.20 10.09
N ARG A 515 33.36 -11.52 10.01
CA ARG A 515 33.09 -12.37 11.17
C ARG A 515 34.19 -12.19 12.23
N VAL A 516 33.79 -12.04 13.47
CA VAL A 516 34.62 -12.04 14.66
C VAL A 516 34.12 -13.09 15.63
N GLU A 517 35.04 -13.75 16.31
CA GLU A 517 34.74 -14.87 17.20
C GLU A 517 35.37 -14.66 18.58
N GLY A 518 34.73 -15.20 19.61
CA GLY A 518 35.23 -15.20 20.95
C GLY A 518 35.34 -13.80 21.58
N ILE A 519 34.46 -12.88 21.27
CA ILE A 519 34.50 -11.52 21.81
C ILE A 519 33.86 -11.50 23.20
N GLU A 520 34.63 -11.14 24.18
CA GLU A 520 34.24 -11.12 25.59
C GLU A 520 33.67 -9.76 25.99
N GLY A 521 32.51 -9.78 26.64
CA GLY A 521 31.96 -8.68 27.43
C GLY A 521 31.93 -9.07 28.89
N ARG A 522 32.72 -8.41 29.72
CA ARG A 522 32.82 -8.73 31.15
C ARG A 522 32.55 -7.51 31.99
N PHE A 523 31.47 -7.55 32.71
CA PHE A 523 31.08 -6.50 33.65
C PHE A 523 31.27 -6.98 35.08
N VAL A 524 32.14 -6.31 35.81
CA VAL A 524 32.40 -6.57 37.22
C VAL A 524 32.39 -5.27 37.99
N ARG A 525 31.51 -5.15 38.97
CA ARG A 525 31.45 -3.98 39.86
C ARG A 525 31.32 -4.43 41.33
N GLN A 526 32.24 -4.05 42.17
CA GLN A 526 32.20 -4.23 43.62
C GLN A 526 32.08 -2.89 44.31
N THR A 527 30.99 -2.65 44.98
CA THR A 527 30.79 -1.44 45.80
C THR A 527 30.28 -1.89 47.17
N GLY A 528 31.15 -2.08 48.14
CA GLY A 528 30.82 -2.18 49.57
C GLY A 528 29.60 -2.99 50.04
N GLY A 529 29.03 -3.83 49.23
CA GLY A 529 27.84 -4.67 49.45
C GLY A 529 27.76 -5.78 48.42
N ARG A 530 26.55 -6.16 47.97
CA ARG A 530 26.35 -7.16 46.88
C ARG A 530 26.99 -6.67 45.58
N GLY A 531 27.91 -7.43 45.03
CA GLY A 531 28.60 -7.14 43.77
C GLY A 531 27.68 -7.25 42.57
N GLN A 532 28.16 -6.87 41.40
CA GLN A 532 27.51 -7.12 40.09
C GLN A 532 28.49 -7.85 39.19
N TYR A 533 28.03 -8.95 38.60
CA TYR A 533 28.85 -9.80 37.72
C TYR A 533 28.02 -10.25 36.51
N GLY A 534 28.55 -9.99 35.32
CA GLY A 534 28.05 -10.52 34.06
C GLY A 534 29.21 -10.78 33.11
N HIS A 535 29.21 -11.93 32.45
CA HIS A 535 30.24 -12.30 31.48
C HIS A 535 29.60 -13.10 30.35
N ALA A 536 29.71 -12.56 29.12
CA ALA A 536 29.17 -13.14 27.90
C ALA A 536 30.27 -13.16 26.82
N VAL A 537 30.34 -14.21 26.06
CA VAL A 537 31.24 -14.36 24.89
C VAL A 537 30.40 -14.58 23.66
N ILE A 538 30.59 -13.75 22.65
CA ILE A 538 29.83 -13.78 21.44
C ILE A 538 30.71 -13.93 20.19
N ASN A 539 30.11 -14.51 19.14
CA ASN A 539 30.57 -14.34 17.77
C ASN A 539 29.62 -13.39 17.07
N MET A 540 30.10 -12.62 16.12
CA MET A 540 29.31 -11.67 15.35
C MET A 540 29.71 -11.71 13.89
N GLU A 541 28.71 -11.68 12.98
CA GLU A 541 28.92 -11.61 11.55
C GLU A 541 27.78 -10.85 10.88
N HIS A 542 27.96 -10.50 9.60
CA HIS A 542 26.90 -9.99 8.77
C HIS A 542 25.81 -11.04 8.58
N ASN A 543 24.55 -10.61 8.58
CA ASN A 543 23.39 -11.47 8.30
C ASN A 543 22.94 -11.28 6.87
N ASP A 544 23.23 -12.27 6.01
CA ASP A 544 22.86 -12.21 4.59
C ASP A 544 21.34 -12.31 4.36
N GLU A 545 20.58 -12.81 5.34
CA GLU A 545 19.11 -12.91 5.29
C GLU A 545 18.38 -11.61 5.69
N GLN A 546 19.14 -10.58 5.99
CA GLN A 546 18.69 -9.28 6.51
C GLN A 546 18.08 -9.32 7.92
N GLY A 547 18.27 -8.21 8.64
CA GLY A 547 17.77 -8.05 9.99
C GLY A 547 18.69 -8.61 11.08
N TYR A 548 18.17 -8.63 12.29
CA TYR A 548 18.91 -9.09 13.48
C TYR A 548 18.55 -10.54 13.82
N GLU A 549 19.58 -11.39 13.92
CA GLU A 549 19.45 -12.79 14.34
C GLU A 549 20.28 -13.04 15.60
N PHE A 550 19.68 -13.66 16.61
CA PHE A 550 20.36 -14.07 17.83
C PHE A 550 20.26 -15.59 18.01
N GLU A 551 21.40 -16.24 18.00
CA GLU A 551 21.50 -17.69 18.26
C GLU A 551 22.14 -17.97 19.63
N ASN A 552 21.45 -18.76 20.43
CA ASN A 552 22.00 -19.26 21.68
C ASN A 552 22.72 -20.60 21.47
N LYS A 553 24.03 -20.60 21.55
CA LYS A 553 24.90 -21.78 21.45
C LYS A 553 25.54 -22.21 22.78
N ILE A 554 25.01 -21.74 23.90
CA ILE A 554 25.53 -22.11 25.23
C ILE A 554 25.34 -23.58 25.47
N VAL A 555 26.43 -24.22 25.87
CA VAL A 555 26.51 -25.65 26.26
C VAL A 555 26.91 -25.75 27.75
N GLY A 556 26.30 -26.68 28.48
CA GLY A 556 26.66 -26.95 29.87
C GLY A 556 26.17 -25.97 30.93
N GLY A 557 25.32 -25.01 30.56
CA GLY A 557 24.65 -24.08 31.50
C GLY A 557 25.61 -23.05 32.12
N VAL A 558 26.68 -22.68 31.43
CA VAL A 558 27.66 -21.66 31.86
C VAL A 558 27.04 -20.27 32.05
N ILE A 559 25.92 -20.00 31.38
CA ILE A 559 25.00 -18.86 31.64
C ILE A 559 23.64 -19.46 31.95
N PRO A 560 22.99 -19.12 33.09
CA PRO A 560 21.62 -19.51 33.40
C PRO A 560 20.66 -18.99 32.34
N ARG A 561 19.63 -19.81 32.01
CA ARG A 561 18.66 -19.49 30.93
C ARG A 561 17.97 -18.15 31.12
N GLU A 562 17.71 -17.76 32.36
CA GLU A 562 17.06 -16.49 32.72
C GLU A 562 17.86 -15.26 32.31
N TYR A 563 19.19 -15.37 32.14
CA TYR A 563 20.04 -14.23 31.73
C TYR A 563 20.30 -14.14 30.25
N ILE A 564 19.95 -15.16 29.45
CA ILE A 564 20.20 -15.17 28.02
C ILE A 564 19.45 -14.05 27.31
N SER A 565 18.19 -13.83 27.68
CA SER A 565 17.38 -12.72 27.14
C SER A 565 17.93 -11.34 27.54
N SER A 566 18.60 -11.26 28.68
CA SER A 566 19.24 -10.00 29.12
C SER A 566 20.51 -9.70 28.30
N VAL A 567 21.27 -10.73 27.92
CA VAL A 567 22.39 -10.57 26.98
C VAL A 567 21.89 -10.07 25.62
N ASP A 568 20.84 -10.69 25.06
CA ASP A 568 20.23 -10.26 23.79
C ASP A 568 19.76 -8.81 23.83
N LYS A 569 19.07 -8.42 24.90
CA LYS A 569 18.66 -7.02 25.11
C LYS A 569 19.84 -6.05 25.18
N GLY A 570 20.95 -6.48 25.80
CA GLY A 570 22.16 -5.67 25.87
C GLY A 570 22.84 -5.50 24.51
N ILE A 571 22.83 -6.54 23.69
CA ILE A 571 23.36 -6.50 22.32
C ILE A 571 22.49 -5.58 21.45
N LYS A 572 21.18 -5.72 21.48
CA LYS A 572 20.24 -4.84 20.76
C LYS A 572 20.43 -3.38 21.13
N GLY A 573 20.52 -3.07 22.43
CA GLY A 573 20.78 -1.69 22.89
C GLY A 573 22.16 -1.13 22.46
N ALA A 574 23.16 -1.99 22.22
CA ALA A 574 24.42 -1.54 21.68
C ALA A 574 24.35 -1.28 20.15
N MET A 575 23.43 -1.96 19.45
CA MET A 575 23.22 -1.77 18.02
C MET A 575 22.43 -0.51 17.69
N ASP A 576 21.69 0.05 18.65
CA ASP A 576 20.99 1.31 18.45
C ASP A 576 21.93 2.48 18.17
N SER A 577 23.20 2.38 18.58
CA SER A 577 24.24 3.38 18.36
C SER A 577 25.50 2.69 17.86
N GLY A 578 25.79 2.82 16.58
CA GLY A 578 26.94 2.22 15.91
C GLY A 578 28.27 2.80 16.34
N VAL A 579 29.35 2.25 15.81
CA VAL A 579 30.74 2.57 16.18
C VAL A 579 31.51 3.38 15.15
N VAL A 580 30.94 3.61 13.96
CA VAL A 580 31.53 4.40 12.87
C VAL A 580 31.14 5.87 12.99
N ALA A 581 29.84 6.13 13.03
CA ALA A 581 29.28 7.48 13.09
C ALA A 581 28.05 7.58 14.01
N GLY A 582 27.80 6.55 14.82
CA GLY A 582 26.72 6.52 15.80
C GLY A 582 25.35 6.13 15.23
N PHE A 583 25.26 5.66 13.99
CA PHE A 583 24.00 5.25 13.39
C PHE A 583 23.61 3.81 13.76
N PRO A 584 22.30 3.48 13.73
CA PRO A 584 21.85 2.12 14.05
C PRO A 584 22.54 1.05 13.20
N VAL A 585 22.89 -0.05 13.84
CA VAL A 585 23.54 -1.20 13.20
C VAL A 585 22.48 -2.18 12.75
N VAL A 586 22.58 -2.65 11.49
CA VAL A 586 21.63 -3.56 10.86
C VAL A 586 22.31 -4.78 10.27
N ASP A 587 21.53 -5.80 9.95
CA ASP A 587 21.94 -7.03 9.26
C ASP A 587 23.08 -7.75 10.00
N ILE A 588 22.82 -8.06 11.27
CA ILE A 588 23.79 -8.67 12.17
C ILE A 588 23.27 -10.01 12.71
N LYS A 589 24.10 -11.02 12.57
CA LYS A 589 23.92 -12.30 13.26
C LYS A 589 24.88 -12.40 14.43
N VAL A 590 24.34 -12.74 15.61
CA VAL A 590 25.11 -12.92 16.85
C VAL A 590 24.87 -14.28 17.42
N GLU A 591 25.95 -14.99 17.71
CA GLU A 591 25.95 -16.27 18.41
C GLU A 591 26.48 -16.05 19.84
N LEU A 592 25.70 -16.39 20.85
CA LEU A 592 26.14 -16.43 22.23
C LEU A 592 26.77 -17.81 22.47
N VAL A 593 28.10 -17.86 22.60
CA VAL A 593 28.86 -19.14 22.59
C VAL A 593 29.38 -19.56 23.94
N ASP A 594 29.72 -18.60 24.83
CA ASP A 594 30.26 -18.93 26.15
C ASP A 594 29.98 -17.81 27.16
N GLY A 595 30.37 -17.99 28.40
CA GLY A 595 30.25 -16.99 29.46
C GLY A 595 30.49 -17.60 30.82
N SER A 596 30.22 -16.82 31.86
CA SER A 596 30.23 -17.33 33.22
C SER A 596 29.36 -16.51 34.13
N TYR A 597 28.87 -17.07 35.20
CA TYR A 597 28.04 -16.40 36.18
C TYR A 597 28.62 -16.58 37.60
N HIS A 598 28.14 -15.78 38.51
CA HIS A 598 28.45 -15.86 39.93
C HIS A 598 27.13 -15.97 40.71
N ASP A 599 27.04 -16.99 41.57
CA ASP A 599 25.80 -17.37 42.26
C ASP A 599 25.13 -16.23 43.06
N VAL A 600 25.93 -15.26 43.54
CA VAL A 600 25.46 -14.18 44.40
C VAL A 600 25.39 -12.83 43.69
N ASP A 601 26.34 -12.56 42.77
CA ASP A 601 26.57 -11.23 42.20
C ASP A 601 26.04 -11.11 40.78
N SER A 602 25.56 -12.19 40.16
CA SER A 602 24.93 -12.13 38.83
C SER A 602 23.51 -11.57 38.89
N SER A 603 23.15 -10.79 37.88
CA SER A 603 21.84 -10.17 37.72
C SER A 603 21.53 -9.92 36.24
N GLU A 604 20.26 -9.77 35.89
CA GLU A 604 19.81 -9.42 34.55
C GLU A 604 20.52 -8.17 34.01
N MET A 605 20.59 -7.11 34.83
CA MET A 605 21.28 -5.87 34.48
C MET A 605 22.76 -6.08 34.18
N ALA A 606 23.47 -6.91 34.99
CA ALA A 606 24.90 -7.18 34.78
C ALA A 606 25.13 -7.93 33.45
N PHE A 607 24.25 -8.87 33.09
CA PHE A 607 24.32 -9.57 31.81
C PHE A 607 23.90 -8.70 30.63
N GLN A 608 22.95 -7.77 30.82
CA GLN A 608 22.61 -6.79 29.79
C GLN A 608 23.82 -5.89 29.48
N ILE A 609 24.52 -5.40 30.52
CA ILE A 609 25.72 -4.59 30.34
C ILE A 609 26.84 -5.42 29.70
N ALA A 610 27.03 -6.68 30.12
CA ALA A 610 28.04 -7.56 29.53
C ALA A 610 27.75 -7.84 28.05
N GLY A 611 26.48 -8.06 27.66
CA GLY A 611 26.06 -8.20 26.27
C GLY A 611 26.35 -6.95 25.45
N SER A 612 26.01 -5.77 25.98
CA SER A 612 26.32 -4.49 25.35
C SER A 612 27.85 -4.28 25.17
N MET A 613 28.65 -4.59 26.15
CA MET A 613 30.13 -4.47 26.07
C MET A 613 30.69 -5.41 25.00
N ALA A 614 30.23 -6.68 24.97
CA ALA A 614 30.65 -7.67 23.96
C ALA A 614 30.27 -7.18 22.55
N ALA A 615 29.06 -6.68 22.35
CA ALA A 615 28.59 -6.18 21.08
C ALA A 615 29.40 -4.98 20.59
N GLN A 616 29.64 -3.98 21.42
CA GLN A 616 30.44 -2.80 21.07
C GLN A 616 31.87 -3.17 20.65
N GLU A 617 32.51 -4.12 21.38
CA GLU A 617 33.85 -4.56 21.05
C GLU A 617 33.86 -5.42 19.76
N ALA A 618 32.81 -6.24 19.55
CA ALA A 618 32.66 -7.03 18.35
C ALA A 618 32.47 -6.11 17.12
N LEU A 619 31.60 -5.12 17.20
CA LEU A 619 31.40 -4.14 16.14
C LEU A 619 32.70 -3.44 15.73
N LYS A 620 33.50 -2.98 16.68
CA LYS A 620 34.80 -2.33 16.39
C LYS A 620 35.78 -3.24 15.63
N ARG A 621 35.77 -4.53 15.95
CA ARG A 621 36.68 -5.51 15.34
C ARG A 621 36.21 -6.13 14.05
N ALA A 622 34.90 -6.09 13.80
CA ALA A 622 34.27 -6.73 12.66
C ALA A 622 34.36 -5.93 11.34
N ASN A 623 35.24 -4.92 11.26
CA ASN A 623 35.35 -4.02 10.11
C ASN A 623 34.01 -3.33 9.81
N PRO A 624 33.55 -2.46 10.71
CA PRO A 624 32.26 -1.80 10.53
C PRO A 624 32.30 -0.81 9.35
N VAL A 625 31.19 -0.69 8.64
CA VAL A 625 31.00 0.19 7.48
C VAL A 625 29.72 0.97 7.62
N LEU A 626 29.72 2.18 7.06
CA LEU A 626 28.53 3.04 6.97
C LEU A 626 27.75 2.68 5.71
N LEU A 627 26.43 2.60 5.84
CA LEU A 627 25.49 2.36 4.77
C LEU A 627 24.66 3.60 4.49
N GLU A 628 24.39 3.85 3.21
CA GLU A 628 23.48 4.90 2.75
C GLU A 628 22.31 4.31 1.95
N PRO A 629 21.10 4.88 2.01
CA PRO A 629 19.98 4.44 1.21
C PRO A 629 20.21 4.81 -0.26
N ILE A 630 20.08 3.81 -1.14
CA ILE A 630 20.13 3.94 -2.59
C ILE A 630 18.71 3.97 -3.12
N MET A 631 18.46 4.97 -3.98
CA MET A 631 17.18 5.19 -4.61
C MET A 631 17.22 4.69 -6.06
N ASN A 632 16.21 3.93 -6.45
CA ASN A 632 15.91 3.65 -7.85
C ASN A 632 15.21 4.87 -8.43
N VAL A 633 15.91 5.58 -9.27
CA VAL A 633 15.44 6.83 -9.90
C VAL A 633 15.11 6.57 -11.35
N GLU A 634 13.89 6.91 -11.74
CA GLU A 634 13.46 6.91 -13.14
C GLU A 634 13.14 8.34 -13.57
N VAL A 635 13.77 8.80 -14.65
CA VAL A 635 13.53 10.12 -15.22
C VAL A 635 12.98 9.99 -16.63
N VAL A 636 11.81 10.56 -16.87
CA VAL A 636 11.14 10.59 -18.17
C VAL A 636 11.28 11.98 -18.75
N MET A 637 11.82 12.08 -19.97
CA MET A 637 12.10 13.38 -20.60
C MET A 637 12.07 13.28 -22.14
N PRO A 638 11.93 14.41 -22.85
CA PRO A 638 12.21 14.48 -24.27
C PRO A 638 13.67 14.14 -24.57
N GLU A 639 13.92 13.52 -25.73
CA GLU A 639 15.26 13.05 -26.17
C GLU A 639 16.33 14.13 -26.11
N GLU A 640 15.99 15.37 -26.43
CA GLU A 640 16.90 16.51 -26.43
C GLU A 640 17.59 16.82 -25.09
N PHE A 641 16.99 16.38 -23.95
CA PHE A 641 17.52 16.59 -22.59
C PHE A 641 18.24 15.37 -22.03
N MET A 642 18.26 14.25 -22.75
CA MET A 642 18.80 12.98 -22.23
C MET A 642 20.27 13.13 -21.79
N GLY A 643 21.10 13.83 -22.54
CA GLY A 643 22.50 14.05 -22.21
C GLY A 643 22.69 14.85 -20.91
N ASP A 644 21.92 15.92 -20.74
CA ASP A 644 21.99 16.79 -19.56
C ASP A 644 21.55 16.08 -18.31
N VAL A 645 20.46 15.26 -18.38
CA VAL A 645 19.94 14.49 -17.26
C VAL A 645 20.90 13.36 -16.89
N MET A 646 21.44 12.63 -17.88
CA MET A 646 22.40 11.57 -17.63
C MET A 646 23.69 12.11 -17.00
N GLY A 647 24.18 13.26 -17.46
CA GLY A 647 25.32 13.94 -16.85
C GLY A 647 25.06 14.38 -15.42
N ASP A 648 23.87 14.88 -15.12
CA ASP A 648 23.48 15.29 -13.77
C ASP A 648 23.37 14.09 -12.83
N LEU A 649 22.69 13.02 -13.22
CA LEU A 649 22.60 11.79 -12.42
C LEU A 649 23.98 11.19 -12.14
N SER A 650 24.86 11.15 -13.14
CA SER A 650 26.24 10.69 -12.98
C SER A 650 27.04 11.56 -12.01
N SER A 651 26.86 12.88 -12.04
CA SER A 651 27.50 13.81 -11.10
C SER A 651 27.03 13.61 -9.65
N ARG A 652 25.83 13.03 -9.45
CA ARG A 652 25.22 12.65 -8.17
C ARG A 652 25.57 11.23 -7.72
N ARG A 653 26.68 10.70 -8.17
CA ARG A 653 27.09 9.29 -7.91
C ARG A 653 26.10 8.25 -8.46
N GLY A 654 25.21 8.65 -9.36
CA GLY A 654 24.20 7.78 -9.95
C GLY A 654 24.82 6.74 -10.89
N GLN A 655 24.44 5.49 -10.70
CA GLN A 655 24.79 4.38 -11.59
C GLN A 655 23.64 4.16 -12.56
N ILE A 656 23.86 4.50 -13.84
CA ILE A 656 22.86 4.31 -14.88
C ILE A 656 22.65 2.81 -15.12
N GLN A 657 21.42 2.33 -14.94
CA GLN A 657 21.03 0.94 -15.09
C GLN A 657 20.47 0.63 -16.47
N GLY A 658 19.84 1.59 -17.11
CA GLY A 658 19.22 1.42 -18.42
C GLY A 658 18.65 2.69 -19.01
N MET A 659 18.40 2.63 -20.29
CA MET A 659 17.73 3.66 -21.05
C MET A 659 16.72 3.01 -22.00
N ASP A 660 15.48 3.54 -21.98
CA ASP A 660 14.38 3.05 -22.80
C ASP A 660 13.70 4.22 -23.52
N SER A 661 13.13 3.95 -24.69
CA SER A 661 12.25 4.91 -25.37
C SER A 661 10.80 4.56 -25.11
N ARG A 662 10.02 5.50 -24.59
CA ARG A 662 8.60 5.30 -24.30
C ARG A 662 7.76 6.45 -24.82
N GLY A 663 6.75 6.18 -25.65
CA GLY A 663 5.69 7.12 -26.00
C GLY A 663 6.14 8.49 -26.53
N GLY A 664 7.29 8.55 -27.22
CA GLY A 664 7.87 9.81 -27.70
C GLY A 664 8.81 10.51 -26.71
N GLY A 665 9.06 9.91 -25.53
CA GLY A 665 10.05 10.35 -24.55
C GLY A 665 11.13 9.30 -24.29
N GLN A 666 12.23 9.74 -23.68
CA GLN A 666 13.32 8.88 -23.20
C GLN A 666 13.18 8.67 -21.71
N VAL A 667 13.50 7.48 -21.24
CA VAL A 667 13.49 7.10 -19.83
C VAL A 667 14.90 6.69 -19.44
N ILE A 668 15.44 7.32 -18.40
CA ILE A 668 16.69 6.92 -17.77
C ILE A 668 16.39 6.31 -16.42
N ARG A 669 16.95 5.12 -16.16
CA ARG A 669 16.94 4.51 -14.82
C ARG A 669 18.32 4.54 -14.24
N ALA A 670 18.42 4.95 -12.98
CA ALA A 670 19.67 5.04 -12.25
C ALA A 670 19.50 4.69 -10.76
N MET A 671 20.51 4.08 -10.19
CA MET A 671 20.64 3.92 -8.74
C MET A 671 21.44 5.09 -8.20
N VAL A 672 20.84 5.90 -7.34
CA VAL A 672 21.43 7.15 -6.84
C VAL A 672 21.30 7.21 -5.32
N PRO A 673 22.38 7.56 -4.58
CA PRO A 673 22.28 7.78 -3.15
C PRO A 673 21.27 8.89 -2.80
N LEU A 674 20.44 8.66 -1.79
CA LEU A 674 19.42 9.63 -1.36
C LEU A 674 20.04 11.00 -1.02
N SER A 675 21.21 10.99 -0.39
CA SER A 675 21.95 12.23 -0.03
C SER A 675 22.17 13.17 -1.22
N GLU A 676 22.30 12.62 -2.44
CA GLU A 676 22.53 13.37 -3.67
C GLU A 676 21.24 13.79 -4.37
N MET A 677 20.10 13.28 -3.93
CA MET A 677 18.80 13.54 -4.56
C MET A 677 18.08 14.78 -4.00
N PHE A 678 18.54 15.33 -2.88
CA PHE A 678 17.93 16.53 -2.33
C PHE A 678 18.00 17.70 -3.33
N GLY A 679 16.85 18.33 -3.56
CA GLY A 679 16.70 19.42 -4.53
C GLY A 679 16.73 18.99 -6.00
N TYR A 680 16.76 17.68 -6.28
CA TYR A 680 16.79 17.16 -7.66
C TYR A 680 15.57 17.59 -8.48
N ALA A 681 14.38 17.65 -7.88
CA ALA A 681 13.16 18.13 -8.53
C ALA A 681 13.34 19.50 -9.19
N THR A 682 13.96 20.43 -8.48
CA THR A 682 14.25 21.77 -9.00
C THR A 682 15.31 21.73 -10.10
N THR A 683 16.35 20.92 -9.91
CA THR A 683 17.45 20.79 -10.87
C THR A 683 16.96 20.19 -12.20
N VAL A 684 16.21 19.08 -12.17
CA VAL A 684 15.72 18.41 -13.38
C VAL A 684 14.73 19.30 -14.13
N ARG A 685 13.83 19.98 -13.42
CA ARG A 685 12.90 20.95 -14.02
C ARG A 685 13.64 22.11 -14.71
N SER A 686 14.66 22.66 -14.06
CA SER A 686 15.48 23.75 -14.64
C SER A 686 16.20 23.28 -15.89
N LYS A 687 16.83 22.10 -15.87
CA LYS A 687 17.59 21.55 -17.01
C LYS A 687 16.70 21.15 -18.19
N THR A 688 15.46 20.77 -17.93
CA THR A 688 14.53 20.25 -18.95
C THR A 688 13.39 21.22 -19.28
N GLN A 689 13.49 22.46 -18.84
CA GLN A 689 12.46 23.49 -19.04
C GLN A 689 11.06 23.04 -18.52
N GLY A 690 11.05 22.28 -17.44
CA GLY A 690 9.84 21.74 -16.84
C GLY A 690 9.24 20.52 -17.56
N ARG A 691 9.90 20.00 -18.60
CA ARG A 691 9.36 18.90 -19.43
C ARG A 691 9.74 17.50 -18.97
N ALA A 692 10.65 17.36 -18.01
CA ALA A 692 10.95 16.07 -17.40
C ALA A 692 10.15 15.86 -16.13
N THR A 693 9.78 14.61 -15.91
CA THR A 693 9.26 14.11 -14.65
C THR A 693 10.22 13.06 -14.12
N PHE A 694 10.29 12.92 -12.80
CA PHE A 694 11.06 11.85 -12.20
C PHE A 694 10.29 11.21 -11.08
N THR A 695 10.60 9.95 -10.83
CA THR A 695 10.19 9.20 -9.65
C THR A 695 11.43 8.62 -9.00
N MET A 696 11.42 8.53 -7.68
CA MET A 696 12.46 7.82 -6.94
C MET A 696 11.83 6.93 -5.90
N GLN A 697 12.40 5.76 -5.73
CA GLN A 697 11.94 4.76 -4.79
C GLN A 697 13.14 4.20 -4.06
N PHE A 698 13.00 3.97 -2.75
CA PHE A 698 14.01 3.24 -2.01
C PHE A 698 14.19 1.84 -2.61
N ASP A 699 15.44 1.45 -2.84
CA ASP A 699 15.78 0.13 -3.37
C ASP A 699 16.49 -0.71 -2.30
N HIS A 700 17.65 -0.27 -1.86
CA HIS A 700 18.45 -0.97 -0.86
C HIS A 700 19.42 -0.01 -0.15
N TYR A 701 20.12 -0.53 0.85
CA TYR A 701 21.26 0.15 1.46
C TYR A 701 22.56 -0.34 0.80
N ASP A 702 23.48 0.60 0.49
CA ASP A 702 24.82 0.28 -0.03
C ASP A 702 25.90 1.03 0.75
N GLU A 703 27.12 0.57 0.63
CA GLU A 703 28.23 1.11 1.40
C GLU A 703 28.65 2.51 0.94
N VAL A 704 28.76 3.40 1.90
CA VAL A 704 29.26 4.76 1.68
C VAL A 704 30.76 4.73 1.35
N PRO A 705 31.21 5.44 0.31
CA PRO A 705 32.65 5.58 0.02
C PRO A 705 33.41 6.10 1.23
N LYS A 706 34.61 5.54 1.51
CA LYS A 706 35.37 5.83 2.73
C LYS A 706 35.63 7.32 2.99
N SER A 707 35.87 8.11 1.95
CA SER A 707 36.07 9.56 2.06
C SER A 707 34.82 10.28 2.58
N ILE A 708 33.63 9.87 2.11
CA ILE A 708 32.35 10.45 2.49
C ILE A 708 31.96 9.95 3.90
N ALA A 709 32.22 8.67 4.19
CA ALA A 709 31.96 8.11 5.51
C ALA A 709 32.75 8.84 6.62
N GLN A 710 33.99 9.24 6.33
CA GLN A 710 34.81 10.05 7.26
C GLN A 710 34.22 11.45 7.47
N GLU A 711 33.77 12.12 6.40
CA GLU A 711 33.11 13.43 6.52
C GLU A 711 31.82 13.37 7.34
N ILE A 712 31.04 12.29 7.17
CA ILE A 712 29.80 12.07 7.93
C ILE A 712 30.12 11.83 9.41
N ALA A 713 31.12 11.00 9.71
CA ALA A 713 31.55 10.69 11.08
C ALA A 713 32.14 11.92 11.82
N GLU A 714 32.74 12.88 11.10
CA GLU A 714 33.27 14.13 11.69
C GLU A 714 32.18 15.18 11.94
N ARG A 715 31.01 15.05 11.31
CA ARG A 715 29.87 15.97 11.47
C ARG A 715 28.86 15.51 12.53
N GLY A 716 28.82 14.23 12.88
CA GLY A 716 28.03 13.65 13.97
C GLY A 716 28.88 13.61 15.24
#